data_7a90dde7a67f0eaada1ffe2024379053
#
_entry.id   7a90dde7a67f0eaada1ffe2024379053
#
_cell.length_a   1.000
_cell.length_b   1.000
_cell.length_c   1.000
_cell.angle_alpha   90.00
_cell.angle_beta   90.00
_cell.angle_gamma   90.00
#
_symmetry.space_group_name_H-M   'P 1'
#
loop_
_entity.id
_entity.type
_entity.pdbx_description
1 polymer ?
#
loop_
_entity_poly.entity_id
_entity_poly.type
_entity_poly.pdbx_seq_one_letter_code
_entity_poly.pdbx_strand_id
1 'polypeptide(L)'
;MTSSEQTKPDAHLSMSTAVKAPAGQSVPLADLVEARLAAADLGEPVKALLAEALGDAEIQGTSPMGRIYLDSVSVEGFRGIGPRAWLNLSPLPGVTLVVGRNGSGKSSIAEAIETAFTGTNMRWLGQDATRTSNWRNLHDGAKTEVGVKLAIEGDTGRSTLTRTWTGNDVGACAGTFRRPGHGTVPLDQVDWKQALTDYRPFLSYVDLGRMISGKPAQMYDSIATILGLGHINAAYNRLGQQEKALGDAVKAAKNEVPELKDALYALQDDERAVQALVAIETKGRPDFEALEGLVAGLPAADDGLLAELRAAVDMRGPDLEQVGTAVDRLREALAGVEDVRSTGAEDALQRANLLEKALAHNNRHPDEESCPVCGTEQVLDVAWAAGASAQIAMLRQEAKTAEDARSELRSAARAAQNLVQTPQRIPAALTDPWNAWLACRTVSDPSELAQRVHDTALSLADACAAVKDNAARELEKRDERWRQLVTRLASWTRKARAAAEGEPRLRHVKKGRAWVKALAAELREKRMEGFTGHSQRIWEKLRQESDIDLQSVSLQGSEKATVRKLVMDVTVDGEEASALSVMSQGEQHSLALSLFLPRAATADSPFGFIVIDDPVQSMDPAKVNGLAQVLHELGEHRQVIVFTHDTRLQRAFTTQELPVTVFEVERGKSSKVHVKPVIDPVRQAIGDARALASTEHLPEAARTHVLPSLCRIALENAFVEAAWVQHHRSGGSERDLQSAVADADKLMEMAALAFFGDIGRSSDVYRELRTRCGPRSVDLLKQCQSGAHATGARIADPHRFVDEINDLAQKVRKAEVTK
;
A
#
# COMPACT_ATOMS: atom_id res chain seq x y z
N MET A 1 -1.68 42.19 -73.14
CA MET A 1 -1.27 41.11 -74.08
C MET A 1 -0.64 40.04 -73.31
N THR A 2 -1.35 38.90 -73.21
CA THR A 2 -0.98 37.50 -73.00
C THR A 2 -0.32 37.19 -71.68
N SER A 3 -1.12 36.77 -70.72
CA SER A 3 -1.62 35.44 -70.34
C SER A 3 -0.60 34.31 -70.50
N SER A 4 -0.13 33.73 -69.40
CA SER A 4 0.08 32.28 -69.27
C SER A 4 -0.18 31.82 -67.84
N GLU A 5 -1.30 31.10 -67.77
CA GLU A 5 -1.65 30.23 -66.59
C GLU A 5 -0.59 29.16 -66.46
N GLN A 6 -0.14 29.00 -65.21
CA GLN A 6 0.51 27.76 -64.79
C GLN A 6 -0.29 27.12 -63.63
N THR A 7 -0.90 26.03 -63.97
CA THR A 7 -1.59 25.04 -63.14
C THR A 7 -0.67 24.55 -62.00
N LYS A 8 -1.17 24.64 -60.75
CA LYS A 8 -0.63 23.94 -59.62
C LYS A 8 -1.20 22.52 -59.57
N PRO A 9 -0.41 21.50 -59.19
CA PRO A 9 -0.94 20.15 -58.92
C PRO A 9 -1.52 20.08 -57.50
N ASP A 10 -2.67 19.44 -57.42
CA ASP A 10 -3.38 19.06 -56.21
C ASP A 10 -2.53 18.19 -55.30
N ALA A 11 -2.24 18.66 -54.11
CA ALA A 11 -1.68 17.87 -53.02
C ALA A 11 -2.82 17.31 -52.19
N HIS A 12 -3.14 16.03 -52.36
CA HIS A 12 -3.98 15.26 -51.46
C HIS A 12 -3.35 15.25 -50.06
N LEU A 13 -3.88 16.07 -49.16
CA LEU A 13 -3.63 15.94 -47.72
C LEU A 13 -4.38 14.71 -47.20
N SER A 14 -3.65 13.63 -46.98
CA SER A 14 -4.11 12.53 -46.15
C SER A 14 -4.32 13.06 -44.70
N MET A 15 -5.58 13.17 -44.31
CA MET A 15 -5.95 13.36 -42.90
C MET A 15 -5.52 12.11 -42.11
N SER A 16 -4.35 12.21 -41.45
CA SER A 16 -4.00 11.33 -40.36
C SER A 16 -5.05 11.55 -39.27
N THR A 17 -5.90 10.55 -39.06
CA THR A 17 -6.77 10.45 -37.90
C THR A 17 -5.90 10.35 -36.65
N ALA A 18 -5.61 11.50 -36.07
CA ALA A 18 -5.10 11.55 -34.69
C ALA A 18 -6.19 10.98 -33.78
N VAL A 19 -6.00 9.75 -33.35
CA VAL A 19 -6.74 9.15 -32.25
C VAL A 19 -6.55 10.08 -31.05
N LYS A 20 -7.59 10.79 -30.66
CA LYS A 20 -7.63 11.52 -29.40
C LYS A 20 -7.38 10.51 -28.30
N ALA A 21 -6.22 10.57 -27.68
CA ALA A 21 -5.95 9.87 -26.43
C ALA A 21 -7.02 10.28 -25.40
N PRO A 22 -7.54 9.34 -24.59
CA PRO A 22 -8.51 9.67 -23.56
C PRO A 22 -7.86 10.64 -22.59
N ALA A 23 -8.55 11.72 -22.28
CA ALA A 23 -8.14 12.73 -21.32
C ALA A 23 -7.94 12.05 -19.94
N GLY A 24 -6.67 11.94 -19.49
CA GLY A 24 -6.37 11.42 -18.14
C GLY A 24 -5.10 10.59 -17.98
N GLN A 25 -4.27 10.40 -18.98
CA GLN A 25 -2.94 9.83 -18.76
C GLN A 25 -2.01 10.92 -18.21
N SER A 26 -1.81 10.93 -16.89
CA SER A 26 -0.72 11.69 -16.28
C SER A 26 0.61 11.08 -16.72
N VAL A 27 1.48 11.90 -17.28
CA VAL A 27 2.87 11.53 -17.58
C VAL A 27 3.51 10.99 -16.28
N PRO A 28 4.19 9.84 -16.31
CA PRO A 28 4.86 9.31 -15.12
C PRO A 28 5.72 10.37 -14.47
N LEU A 29 5.74 10.39 -13.13
CA LEU A 29 6.49 11.41 -12.39
C LEU A 29 7.98 11.39 -12.75
N ALA A 30 8.51 10.21 -13.05
CA ALA A 30 9.86 9.99 -13.52
C ALA A 30 10.18 10.81 -14.77
N ASP A 31 9.39 10.58 -15.79
CA ASP A 31 9.57 11.22 -17.11
C ASP A 31 9.45 12.76 -16.99
N LEU A 32 8.53 13.21 -16.12
CA LEU A 32 8.35 14.63 -15.88
C LEU A 32 9.53 15.25 -15.12
N VAL A 33 10.07 14.56 -14.12
CA VAL A 33 11.26 15.00 -13.36
C VAL A 33 12.50 15.01 -14.27
N GLU A 34 12.69 13.96 -15.06
CA GLU A 34 13.79 13.85 -16.02
C GLU A 34 13.73 14.95 -17.09
N ALA A 35 12.56 15.17 -17.68
CA ALA A 35 12.35 16.26 -18.65
C ALA A 35 12.63 17.64 -18.01
N ARG A 36 12.22 17.86 -16.77
CA ARG A 36 12.50 19.12 -16.04
C ARG A 36 13.99 19.28 -15.72
N LEU A 37 14.67 18.20 -15.33
CA LEU A 37 16.11 18.20 -15.06
C LEU A 37 16.90 18.49 -16.34
N ALA A 38 16.50 17.87 -17.45
CA ALA A 38 17.13 18.12 -18.75
C ALA A 38 16.99 19.58 -19.20
N ALA A 39 15.79 20.17 -19.00
CA ALA A 39 15.49 21.55 -19.38
C ALA A 39 16.01 22.60 -18.39
N ALA A 40 16.53 22.19 -17.21
CA ALA A 40 16.98 23.12 -16.19
C ALA A 40 18.28 23.82 -16.59
N ASP A 41 18.33 25.14 -16.38
CA ASP A 41 19.56 25.97 -16.54
C ASP A 41 20.48 25.76 -15.33
N LEU A 42 21.07 24.58 -15.24
CA LEU A 42 21.96 24.15 -14.18
C LEU A 42 23.26 23.61 -14.81
N GLY A 43 24.40 23.95 -14.20
CA GLY A 43 25.68 23.39 -14.63
C GLY A 43 25.74 21.86 -14.45
N GLU A 44 26.48 21.18 -15.32
CA GLU A 44 26.62 19.71 -15.32
C GLU A 44 26.93 19.09 -13.94
N PRO A 45 27.79 19.68 -13.07
CA PRO A 45 28.05 19.12 -11.75
C PRO A 45 26.80 19.13 -10.83
N VAL A 46 25.87 20.08 -11.02
CA VAL A 46 24.61 20.13 -10.27
C VAL A 46 23.63 19.13 -10.84
N LYS A 47 23.56 18.98 -12.18
CA LYS A 47 22.71 17.97 -12.83
C LYS A 47 23.12 16.56 -12.44
N ALA A 48 24.42 16.25 -12.44
CA ALA A 48 24.94 14.97 -12.01
C ALA A 48 24.59 14.67 -10.53
N LEU A 49 24.76 15.64 -9.65
CA LEU A 49 24.39 15.53 -8.24
C LEU A 49 22.87 15.31 -8.06
N LEU A 50 22.06 15.96 -8.88
CA LEU A 50 20.60 15.79 -8.85
C LEU A 50 20.19 14.42 -9.41
N ALA A 51 20.84 13.95 -10.47
CA ALA A 51 20.63 12.62 -11.01
C ALA A 51 20.96 11.54 -9.98
N GLU A 52 22.09 11.68 -9.25
CA GLU A 52 22.45 10.81 -8.12
C GLU A 52 21.39 10.90 -7.02
N ALA A 53 21.02 12.11 -6.58
CA ALA A 53 20.05 12.30 -5.50
C ALA A 53 18.62 11.87 -5.85
N LEU A 54 18.22 11.90 -7.10
CA LEU A 54 16.91 11.49 -7.61
C LEU A 54 16.94 10.05 -8.14
N GLY A 55 18.09 9.58 -8.64
CA GLY A 55 18.25 8.26 -9.28
C GLY A 55 18.47 7.10 -8.32
N ASP A 56 19.02 7.33 -7.11
CA ASP A 56 19.00 6.35 -6.01
C ASP A 56 17.57 6.09 -5.45
N ALA A 57 16.63 6.97 -5.75
CA ALA A 57 15.26 6.61 -5.84
C ALA A 57 15.09 6.00 -7.24
N GLU A 58 15.19 4.69 -7.38
CA GLU A 58 14.46 4.03 -8.45
C GLU A 58 13.08 4.69 -8.45
N ILE A 59 12.87 5.55 -9.45
CA ILE A 59 11.55 6.12 -9.70
C ILE A 59 10.77 4.92 -10.18
N GLN A 60 10.36 4.10 -9.24
CA GLN A 60 9.49 2.96 -9.47
C GLN A 60 8.13 3.54 -9.86
N GLY A 61 8.08 4.06 -11.06
CA GLY A 61 6.84 4.45 -11.72
C GLY A 61 6.02 3.28 -12.19
N THR A 62 6.54 2.07 -12.07
CA THR A 62 5.77 0.83 -12.24
C THR A 62 6.33 -0.17 -11.25
N SER A 63 5.54 -0.57 -10.27
CA SER A 63 5.83 -1.79 -9.53
C SER A 63 6.18 -2.86 -10.56
N PRO A 64 7.27 -3.63 -10.41
CA PRO A 64 7.61 -4.71 -11.34
C PRO A 64 6.52 -5.79 -11.41
N MET A 65 5.50 -5.67 -10.58
CA MET A 65 4.26 -6.43 -10.62
C MET A 65 3.17 -5.60 -11.33
N GLY A 66 2.48 -6.19 -12.30
CA GLY A 66 1.31 -5.60 -12.92
C GLY A 66 0.19 -5.27 -11.92
N ARG A 67 -0.92 -4.69 -12.39
CA ARG A 67 -2.06 -4.34 -11.55
C ARG A 67 -2.60 -5.54 -10.78
N ILE A 68 -2.94 -5.32 -9.52
CA ILE A 68 -3.35 -6.36 -8.57
C ILE A 68 -4.87 -6.28 -8.36
N TYR A 69 -5.58 -7.40 -8.53
CA TYR A 69 -7.00 -7.55 -8.28
C TYR A 69 -7.26 -8.63 -7.23
N LEU A 70 -8.34 -8.51 -6.46
CA LEU A 70 -8.77 -9.51 -5.49
C LEU A 70 -9.58 -10.60 -6.21
N ASP A 71 -9.18 -11.87 -6.07
CA ASP A 71 -9.88 -13.04 -6.62
C ASP A 71 -10.73 -13.74 -5.56
N SER A 72 -10.18 -13.98 -4.39
CA SER A 72 -10.95 -14.49 -3.26
C SER A 72 -10.30 -14.16 -1.92
N VAL A 73 -11.12 -14.12 -0.88
CA VAL A 73 -10.71 -13.86 0.49
C VAL A 73 -11.20 -14.98 1.37
N SER A 74 -10.33 -15.53 2.20
CA SER A 74 -10.66 -16.50 3.25
C SER A 74 -10.31 -15.92 4.61
N VAL A 75 -11.21 -16.05 5.56
CA VAL A 75 -11.05 -15.54 6.93
C VAL A 75 -11.44 -16.61 7.92
N GLU A 76 -10.58 -16.87 8.89
CA GLU A 76 -10.78 -17.87 9.94
C GLU A 76 -10.32 -17.32 11.29
N GLY A 77 -11.11 -17.48 12.34
CA GLY A 77 -10.76 -17.09 13.70
C GLY A 77 -10.60 -15.59 13.95
N PHE A 78 -11.07 -14.73 13.05
CA PHE A 78 -10.84 -13.29 13.07
C PHE A 78 -12.14 -12.54 13.39
N ARG A 79 -12.14 -11.81 14.50
CA ARG A 79 -13.28 -10.98 14.94
C ARG A 79 -14.64 -11.75 14.95
N GLY A 80 -15.59 -11.27 14.13
CA GLY A 80 -16.93 -11.88 14.02
C GLY A 80 -16.98 -13.20 13.26
N ILE A 81 -15.87 -13.68 12.74
CA ILE A 81 -15.78 -14.88 11.88
C ILE A 81 -15.04 -15.97 12.64
N GLY A 82 -15.72 -17.08 12.94
CA GLY A 82 -15.15 -18.26 13.59
C GLY A 82 -14.59 -19.25 12.57
N PRO A 83 -15.35 -20.25 12.16
CA PRO A 83 -14.94 -21.16 11.11
C PRO A 83 -14.67 -20.42 9.82
N ARG A 84 -13.81 -20.98 8.97
CA ARG A 84 -13.37 -20.39 7.72
C ARG A 84 -14.55 -19.98 6.83
N ALA A 85 -14.63 -18.70 6.53
CA ALA A 85 -15.56 -18.11 5.57
C ALA A 85 -14.81 -17.69 4.30
N TRP A 86 -15.51 -17.75 3.16
CA TRP A 86 -14.98 -17.41 1.85
C TRP A 86 -15.83 -16.33 1.19
N LEU A 87 -15.16 -15.33 0.60
CA LEU A 87 -15.74 -14.36 -0.33
C LEU A 87 -15.02 -14.52 -1.67
N ASN A 88 -15.73 -15.04 -2.68
CA ASN A 88 -15.19 -15.19 -4.03
C ASN A 88 -15.57 -13.95 -4.84
N LEU A 89 -14.58 -13.32 -5.46
CA LEU A 89 -14.71 -12.06 -6.19
C LEU A 89 -14.35 -12.29 -7.67
N SER A 90 -14.84 -11.41 -8.53
CA SER A 90 -14.35 -11.34 -9.91
C SER A 90 -13.11 -10.43 -9.95
N PRO A 91 -11.93 -10.92 -10.35
CA PRO A 91 -10.71 -10.11 -10.39
C PRO A 91 -10.65 -9.23 -11.65
N LEU A 92 -11.70 -8.45 -11.87
CA LEU A 92 -11.90 -7.56 -13.00
C LEU A 92 -12.49 -6.23 -12.51
N PRO A 93 -12.35 -5.14 -13.26
CA PRO A 93 -13.10 -3.93 -13.01
C PRO A 93 -14.61 -4.21 -12.89
N GLY A 94 -15.26 -3.50 -12.00
CA GLY A 94 -16.68 -3.65 -11.70
C GLY A 94 -16.99 -3.35 -10.25
N VAL A 95 -18.27 -3.21 -9.92
CA VAL A 95 -18.74 -2.95 -8.56
C VAL A 95 -19.29 -4.23 -7.94
N THR A 96 -18.82 -4.53 -6.73
CA THR A 96 -19.32 -5.63 -5.90
C THR A 96 -19.85 -5.05 -4.60
N LEU A 97 -21.12 -5.28 -4.29
CA LEU A 97 -21.72 -4.98 -2.99
C LEU A 97 -21.72 -6.23 -2.12
N VAL A 98 -21.24 -6.11 -0.90
CA VAL A 98 -21.29 -7.15 0.13
C VAL A 98 -22.26 -6.67 1.21
N VAL A 99 -23.51 -7.13 1.12
CA VAL A 99 -24.62 -6.68 1.97
C VAL A 99 -24.89 -7.64 3.12
N GLY A 100 -25.57 -7.18 4.14
CA GLY A 100 -26.01 -8.02 5.27
C GLY A 100 -26.33 -7.20 6.52
N ARG A 101 -26.98 -7.80 7.49
CA ARG A 101 -27.39 -7.13 8.73
C ARG A 101 -26.19 -6.68 9.57
N ASN A 102 -26.41 -5.75 10.49
CA ASN A 102 -25.39 -5.39 11.48
C ASN A 102 -24.96 -6.63 12.29
N GLY A 103 -23.64 -6.79 12.48
CA GLY A 103 -23.09 -7.97 13.16
C GLY A 103 -22.96 -9.24 12.30
N SER A 104 -23.29 -9.20 11.01
CA SER A 104 -23.16 -10.37 10.11
C SER A 104 -21.72 -10.79 9.80
N GLY A 105 -20.74 -9.91 10.03
CA GLY A 105 -19.33 -10.18 9.75
C GLY A 105 -18.74 -9.38 8.58
N LYS A 106 -19.50 -8.52 7.91
CA LYS A 106 -19.06 -7.69 6.77
C LYS A 106 -17.78 -6.91 7.06
N SER A 107 -17.82 -6.04 8.08
CA SER A 107 -16.65 -5.24 8.48
C SER A 107 -15.48 -6.12 8.94
N SER A 108 -15.76 -7.34 9.45
CA SER A 108 -14.68 -8.28 9.79
C SER A 108 -13.97 -8.80 8.53
N ILE A 109 -14.68 -8.99 7.41
CA ILE A 109 -14.08 -9.35 6.12
C ILE A 109 -13.28 -8.16 5.56
N ALA A 110 -13.87 -6.95 5.55
CA ALA A 110 -13.19 -5.75 5.07
C ALA A 110 -11.89 -5.47 5.85
N GLU A 111 -11.95 -5.52 7.19
CA GLU A 111 -10.79 -5.35 8.06
C GLU A 111 -9.75 -6.49 7.91
N ALA A 112 -10.20 -7.71 7.63
CA ALA A 112 -9.30 -8.83 7.36
C ALA A 112 -8.52 -8.60 6.07
N ILE A 113 -9.17 -8.09 5.00
CA ILE A 113 -8.49 -7.73 3.75
C ILE A 113 -7.43 -6.66 4.02
N GLU A 114 -7.79 -5.56 4.69
CA GLU A 114 -6.84 -4.50 5.05
C GLU A 114 -5.67 -5.06 5.87
N THR A 115 -5.97 -5.87 6.90
CA THR A 115 -4.95 -6.46 7.77
C THR A 115 -4.05 -7.43 7.00
N ALA A 116 -4.56 -8.16 6.01
CA ALA A 116 -3.77 -9.04 5.18
C ALA A 116 -2.64 -8.27 4.45
N PHE A 117 -2.93 -7.12 3.90
CA PHE A 117 -1.94 -6.30 3.20
C PHE A 117 -1.03 -5.52 4.16
N THR A 118 -1.60 -4.86 5.16
CA THR A 118 -0.89 -3.88 5.99
C THR A 118 -0.31 -4.44 7.29
N GLY A 119 -0.77 -5.59 7.75
CA GLY A 119 -0.43 -6.18 9.06
C GLY A 119 -1.22 -5.57 10.22
N THR A 120 -2.01 -4.54 9.97
CA THR A 120 -2.84 -3.84 10.96
C THR A 120 -4.11 -3.34 10.28
N ASN A 121 -4.98 -2.66 11.00
CA ASN A 121 -6.08 -1.90 10.42
C ASN A 121 -6.27 -0.58 11.17
N MET A 122 -7.01 0.34 10.58
CA MET A 122 -7.19 1.67 11.16
C MET A 122 -8.02 1.69 12.45
N ARG A 123 -8.83 0.68 12.67
CA ARG A 123 -9.60 0.58 13.90
C ARG A 123 -8.71 0.40 15.13
N TRP A 124 -7.58 -0.28 14.99
CA TRP A 124 -6.65 -0.57 16.08
C TRP A 124 -5.51 0.43 16.17
N LEU A 125 -5.26 1.20 15.13
CA LEU A 125 -4.18 2.17 15.10
C LEU A 125 -4.38 3.24 16.17
N GLY A 126 -3.43 3.34 17.12
CA GLY A 126 -3.49 4.30 18.22
C GLY A 126 -4.49 3.96 19.33
N GLN A 127 -5.02 2.74 19.37
CA GLN A 127 -5.85 2.24 20.47
C GLN A 127 -4.99 1.56 21.55
N ASP A 128 -5.49 1.57 22.79
CA ASP A 128 -4.85 0.89 23.90
C ASP A 128 -4.98 -0.66 23.82
N ALA A 129 -4.18 -1.36 24.60
CA ALA A 129 -4.17 -2.82 24.64
C ALA A 129 -5.54 -3.42 25.01
N THR A 130 -6.35 -2.71 25.78
CA THR A 130 -7.67 -3.17 26.22
C THR A 130 -8.65 -3.28 25.04
N ARG A 131 -8.58 -2.33 24.10
CA ARG A 131 -9.43 -2.32 22.90
C ARG A 131 -8.94 -3.28 21.81
N THR A 132 -7.65 -3.61 21.83
CA THR A 132 -7.05 -4.55 20.87
C THR A 132 -7.05 -6.00 21.38
N SER A 133 -7.37 -6.26 22.65
CA SER A 133 -7.29 -7.60 23.25
C SER A 133 -8.27 -8.63 22.69
N ASN A 134 -9.44 -8.20 22.21
CA ASN A 134 -10.54 -9.09 21.77
C ASN A 134 -10.71 -9.11 20.22
N TRP A 135 -9.62 -9.13 19.49
CA TRP A 135 -9.65 -9.19 18.03
C TRP A 135 -9.85 -10.60 17.46
N ARG A 136 -9.54 -11.63 18.23
CA ARG A 136 -9.80 -13.03 17.85
C ARG A 136 -11.27 -13.38 18.02
N ASN A 137 -11.73 -14.37 17.26
CA ASN A 137 -13.07 -14.90 17.44
C ASN A 137 -13.17 -15.62 18.79
N LEU A 138 -14.29 -15.38 19.51
CA LEU A 138 -14.52 -15.94 20.84
C LEU A 138 -14.83 -17.43 20.81
N HIS A 139 -15.36 -17.94 19.71
CA HIS A 139 -15.77 -19.35 19.58
C HIS A 139 -14.71 -20.22 18.93
N ASP A 140 -13.93 -19.65 18.00
CA ASP A 140 -13.00 -20.41 17.14
C ASP A 140 -11.75 -19.60 16.81
N GLY A 141 -11.19 -18.95 17.82
CA GLY A 141 -10.01 -18.09 17.70
C GLY A 141 -8.67 -18.81 17.88
N ALA A 142 -8.67 -20.12 18.09
CA ALA A 142 -7.44 -20.88 18.32
C ALA A 142 -6.49 -20.83 17.10
N LYS A 143 -7.08 -20.91 15.90
CA LYS A 143 -6.38 -20.68 14.64
C LYS A 143 -6.91 -19.42 14.01
N THR A 144 -6.05 -18.43 13.81
CA THR A 144 -6.43 -17.21 13.11
C THR A 144 -5.60 -17.09 11.84
N GLU A 145 -6.31 -17.07 10.71
CA GLU A 145 -5.70 -17.02 9.38
C GLU A 145 -6.54 -16.13 8.45
N VAL A 146 -5.86 -15.27 7.71
CA VAL A 146 -6.46 -14.51 6.61
C VAL A 146 -5.67 -14.83 5.35
N GLY A 147 -6.37 -15.36 4.35
CA GLY A 147 -5.82 -15.67 3.04
C GLY A 147 -6.49 -14.82 1.96
N VAL A 148 -5.71 -14.24 1.08
CA VAL A 148 -6.19 -13.48 -0.08
C VAL A 148 -5.56 -14.04 -1.35
N LYS A 149 -6.38 -14.49 -2.29
CA LYS A 149 -5.92 -14.81 -3.63
C LYS A 149 -6.00 -13.58 -4.51
N LEU A 150 -4.96 -13.37 -5.29
CA LEU A 150 -4.76 -12.19 -6.12
C LEU A 150 -4.58 -12.61 -7.58
N ALA A 151 -5.23 -11.88 -8.47
CA ALA A 151 -4.87 -11.85 -9.88
C ALA A 151 -3.93 -10.68 -10.10
N ILE A 152 -2.78 -10.92 -10.69
CA ILE A 152 -1.80 -9.89 -11.03
C ILE A 152 -1.75 -9.83 -12.56
N GLU A 153 -1.87 -8.63 -13.09
CA GLU A 153 -1.82 -8.41 -14.54
C GLU A 153 -0.47 -8.88 -15.10
N GLY A 154 -0.51 -9.69 -16.15
CA GLY A 154 0.67 -10.34 -16.72
C GLY A 154 1.01 -11.71 -16.13
N ASP A 155 0.39 -12.15 -15.04
CA ASP A 155 0.59 -13.48 -14.46
C ASP A 155 -0.44 -14.49 -14.99
N THR A 156 0.03 -15.71 -15.29
CA THR A 156 -0.83 -16.83 -15.74
C THR A 156 -1.38 -17.67 -14.59
N GLY A 157 -1.65 -17.09 -13.44
CA GLY A 157 -2.16 -17.83 -12.28
C GLY A 157 -2.57 -16.90 -11.15
N ARG A 158 -2.88 -17.50 -9.99
CA ARG A 158 -3.27 -16.73 -8.81
C ARG A 158 -2.15 -16.69 -7.80
N SER A 159 -1.77 -15.50 -7.40
CA SER A 159 -0.88 -15.27 -6.26
C SER A 159 -1.66 -15.43 -4.97
N THR A 160 -0.99 -15.81 -3.91
CA THR A 160 -1.63 -15.98 -2.59
C THR A 160 -0.86 -15.21 -1.54
N LEU A 161 -1.57 -14.36 -0.83
CA LEU A 161 -1.12 -13.66 0.37
C LEU A 161 -1.77 -14.34 1.57
N THR A 162 -0.98 -14.69 2.58
CA THR A 162 -1.51 -15.32 3.80
C THR A 162 -0.92 -14.64 5.02
N ARG A 163 -1.77 -14.32 6.00
CA ARG A 163 -1.35 -13.92 7.35
C ARG A 163 -1.87 -14.88 8.39
N THR A 164 -0.99 -15.23 9.31
CA THR A 164 -1.29 -16.13 10.42
C THR A 164 -0.83 -15.53 11.73
N TRP A 165 -1.54 -15.84 12.80
CA TRP A 165 -1.24 -15.40 14.15
C TRP A 165 -1.13 -16.59 15.09
N THR A 166 -0.02 -16.67 15.81
CA THR A 166 0.23 -17.72 16.82
C THR A 166 -0.11 -17.26 18.24
N GLY A 167 -0.09 -15.94 18.49
CA GLY A 167 -0.34 -15.32 19.80
C GLY A 167 -1.55 -14.38 19.82
N ASN A 168 -1.81 -13.76 20.96
CA ASN A 168 -2.91 -12.79 21.14
C ASN A 168 -2.56 -11.37 20.71
N ASP A 169 -1.29 -11.08 20.46
CA ASP A 169 -0.87 -9.79 19.93
C ASP A 169 -1.26 -9.71 18.45
N VAL A 170 -2.08 -8.72 18.13
CA VAL A 170 -2.53 -8.45 16.76
C VAL A 170 -1.38 -8.04 15.84
N GLY A 171 -0.34 -7.39 16.38
CA GLY A 171 0.86 -6.98 15.66
C GLY A 171 1.82 -8.15 15.37
N ALA A 172 1.75 -9.22 16.17
CA ALA A 172 2.60 -10.40 16.01
C ALA A 172 2.01 -11.37 14.97
N CYS A 173 2.01 -10.98 13.69
CA CYS A 173 1.54 -11.80 12.59
C CYS A 173 2.67 -12.18 11.63
N ALA A 174 2.69 -13.43 11.19
CA ALA A 174 3.52 -13.87 10.08
C ALA A 174 2.77 -13.64 8.76
N GLY A 175 3.39 -12.92 7.83
CA GLY A 175 2.86 -12.70 6.49
C GLY A 175 3.70 -13.40 5.44
N THR A 176 3.06 -14.13 4.53
CA THR A 176 3.72 -14.81 3.40
C THR A 176 3.05 -14.45 2.10
N PHE A 177 3.84 -14.37 1.04
CA PHE A 177 3.37 -14.14 -0.31
C PHE A 177 3.94 -15.22 -1.24
N ARG A 178 3.08 -15.79 -2.06
CA ARG A 178 3.43 -16.80 -3.04
C ARG A 178 2.91 -16.39 -4.42
N ARG A 179 3.79 -16.23 -5.37
CA ARG A 179 3.48 -15.95 -6.78
C ARG A 179 3.57 -17.23 -7.60
N PRO A 180 2.75 -17.43 -8.64
CA PRO A 180 2.87 -18.57 -9.55
C PRO A 180 4.28 -18.69 -10.12
N GLY A 181 4.84 -19.88 -10.10
CA GLY A 181 6.21 -20.13 -10.61
C GLY A 181 7.35 -19.67 -9.70
N HIS A 182 7.04 -19.01 -8.54
CA HIS A 182 8.03 -18.55 -7.58
C HIS A 182 7.83 -19.21 -6.21
N GLY A 183 8.88 -19.22 -5.40
CA GLY A 183 8.82 -19.69 -4.02
C GLY A 183 7.95 -18.78 -3.13
N THR A 184 7.62 -19.27 -1.95
CA THR A 184 6.95 -18.45 -0.92
C THR A 184 7.98 -17.54 -0.27
N VAL A 185 7.69 -16.25 -0.21
CA VAL A 185 8.52 -15.24 0.42
C VAL A 185 7.80 -14.59 1.60
N PRO A 186 8.50 -14.14 2.64
CA PRO A 186 7.94 -13.28 3.66
C PRO A 186 7.36 -12.00 3.05
N LEU A 187 6.26 -11.50 3.59
CA LEU A 187 5.54 -10.35 3.02
C LEU A 187 6.31 -9.03 3.16
N ASP A 188 7.21 -8.93 4.12
CA ASP A 188 8.10 -7.79 4.30
C ASP A 188 9.16 -7.65 3.20
N GLN A 189 9.42 -8.71 2.45
CA GLN A 189 10.27 -8.71 1.25
C GLN A 189 9.52 -8.27 -0.02
N VAL A 190 8.19 -8.12 0.06
CA VAL A 190 7.40 -7.62 -1.06
C VAL A 190 7.29 -6.10 -0.93
N ASP A 191 7.75 -5.38 -1.94
CA ASP A 191 7.82 -3.92 -1.92
C ASP A 191 6.45 -3.24 -2.13
N TRP A 192 5.50 -3.52 -1.22
CA TRP A 192 4.18 -2.89 -1.24
C TRP A 192 4.00 -1.80 -0.18
N LYS A 193 4.94 -1.69 0.76
CA LYS A 193 4.79 -0.81 1.92
C LYS A 193 4.60 0.65 1.51
N GLN A 194 5.41 1.10 0.56
CA GLN A 194 5.31 2.47 0.06
C GLN A 194 4.01 2.66 -0.73
N ALA A 195 3.69 1.75 -1.65
CA ALA A 195 2.45 1.80 -2.43
C ALA A 195 1.18 1.76 -1.55
N LEU A 196 1.17 0.95 -0.49
CA LEU A 196 0.07 0.94 0.48
C LEU A 196 -0.05 2.26 1.25
N THR A 197 1.05 2.94 1.48
CA THR A 197 1.06 4.27 2.11
C THR A 197 0.55 5.33 1.15
N ASP A 198 1.03 5.33 -0.10
CA ASP A 198 0.74 6.36 -1.09
C ASP A 198 -0.69 6.26 -1.63
N TYR A 199 -1.16 5.07 -1.97
CA TYR A 199 -2.43 4.87 -2.67
C TYR A 199 -3.56 4.32 -1.81
N ARG A 200 -3.25 3.65 -0.69
CA ARG A 200 -4.19 3.09 0.29
C ARG A 200 -5.56 2.69 -0.29
N PRO A 201 -5.71 1.48 -0.84
CA PRO A 201 -6.94 1.05 -1.48
C PRO A 201 -8.07 0.67 -0.50
N PHE A 202 -7.93 1.00 0.78
CA PHE A 202 -8.85 0.65 1.86
C PHE A 202 -9.42 1.91 2.47
N LEU A 203 -10.75 1.96 2.60
CA LEU A 203 -11.49 3.02 3.28
C LEU A 203 -12.46 2.42 4.28
N SER A 204 -12.23 2.67 5.55
CA SER A 204 -13.17 2.32 6.61
C SER A 204 -13.96 3.56 7.05
N TYR A 205 -15.11 3.32 7.69
CA TYR A 205 -15.87 4.39 8.33
C TYR A 205 -15.04 5.20 9.34
N VAL A 206 -14.10 4.55 10.03
CA VAL A 206 -13.19 5.22 10.97
C VAL A 206 -12.23 6.16 10.24
N ASP A 207 -11.80 5.80 9.03
CA ASP A 207 -10.96 6.66 8.20
C ASP A 207 -11.70 7.91 7.76
N LEU A 208 -12.94 7.76 7.29
CA LEU A 208 -13.79 8.89 6.94
C LEU A 208 -13.93 9.88 8.10
N GLY A 209 -14.24 9.38 9.30
CA GLY A 209 -14.34 10.21 10.49
C GLY A 209 -13.02 10.94 10.80
N ARG A 210 -11.87 10.26 10.69
CA ARG A 210 -10.54 10.87 10.95
C ARG A 210 -10.12 11.89 9.89
N MET A 211 -10.50 11.69 8.63
CA MET A 211 -10.24 12.66 7.57
C MET A 211 -10.94 14.00 7.80
N ILE A 212 -12.05 14.00 8.55
CA ILE A 212 -12.85 15.19 8.79
C ILE A 212 -12.54 15.81 10.17
N SER A 213 -12.46 14.97 11.21
CA SER A 213 -12.25 15.40 12.60
C SER A 213 -10.79 15.30 13.05
N GLY A 214 -9.87 14.90 12.18
CA GLY A 214 -8.44 14.77 12.46
C GLY A 214 -7.76 16.12 12.71
N LYS A 215 -6.58 16.08 13.34
CA LYS A 215 -5.75 17.30 13.48
C LYS A 215 -5.38 17.81 12.09
N PRO A 216 -5.36 19.15 11.85
CA PRO A 216 -5.05 19.72 10.53
C PRO A 216 -3.75 19.22 9.91
N ALA A 217 -2.74 18.92 10.72
CA ALA A 217 -1.49 18.34 10.26
C ALA A 217 -1.64 16.90 9.74
N GLN A 218 -2.51 16.10 10.35
CA GLN A 218 -2.75 14.71 9.89
C GLN A 218 -3.51 14.68 8.56
N MET A 219 -4.46 15.61 8.39
CA MET A 219 -5.18 15.79 7.12
C MET A 219 -4.20 16.21 6.01
N TYR A 220 -3.32 17.19 6.32
CA TYR A 220 -2.26 17.62 5.42
C TYR A 220 -1.38 16.43 5.00
N ASP A 221 -0.86 15.67 5.96
CA ASP A 221 0.05 14.54 5.70
C ASP A 221 -0.63 13.46 4.84
N SER A 222 -1.91 13.19 5.08
CA SER A 222 -2.69 12.23 4.29
C SER A 222 -2.79 12.62 2.82
N ILE A 223 -3.05 13.90 2.52
CA ILE A 223 -3.15 14.40 1.15
C ILE A 223 -1.76 14.59 0.52
N ALA A 224 -0.77 15.10 1.26
CA ALA A 224 0.58 15.29 0.76
C ALA A 224 1.23 13.96 0.29
N THR A 225 0.97 12.88 1.03
CA THR A 225 1.43 11.53 0.66
C THR A 225 0.80 11.07 -0.66
N ILE A 226 -0.45 11.42 -0.91
CA ILE A 226 -1.19 11.08 -2.14
C ILE A 226 -0.55 11.67 -3.39
N LEU A 227 0.05 12.86 -3.25
CA LEU A 227 0.65 13.54 -4.39
C LEU A 227 1.90 12.82 -4.92
N GLY A 228 2.34 11.73 -4.27
CA GLY A 228 3.45 10.87 -4.70
C GLY A 228 4.80 11.61 -4.76
N LEU A 229 4.95 12.69 -3.98
CA LEU A 229 6.18 13.50 -3.93
C LEU A 229 7.22 12.97 -2.93
N GLY A 230 6.99 11.80 -2.36
CA GLY A 230 7.85 11.19 -1.34
C GLY A 230 9.32 11.08 -1.78
N HIS A 231 9.55 10.66 -3.02
CA HIS A 231 10.90 10.54 -3.58
C HIS A 231 11.61 11.89 -3.73
N ILE A 232 10.87 12.93 -4.17
CA ILE A 232 11.41 14.29 -4.30
C ILE A 232 11.74 14.86 -2.93
N ASN A 233 10.87 14.62 -1.94
CA ASN A 233 11.10 15.01 -0.55
C ASN A 233 12.28 14.24 0.06
N ALA A 234 12.45 12.97 -0.24
CA ALA A 234 13.61 12.17 0.18
C ALA A 234 14.90 12.73 -0.42
N ALA A 235 14.93 13.08 -1.72
CA ALA A 235 16.05 13.74 -2.36
C ALA A 235 16.35 15.10 -1.71
N TYR A 236 15.34 15.91 -1.44
CA TYR A 236 15.51 17.19 -0.73
C TYR A 236 16.13 17.01 0.66
N ASN A 237 15.71 15.97 1.39
CA ASN A 237 16.24 15.66 2.71
C ASN A 237 17.68 15.16 2.66
N ARG A 238 18.03 14.27 1.69
CA ARG A 238 19.40 13.80 1.46
C ARG A 238 20.34 14.99 1.14
N LEU A 239 19.93 15.84 0.21
CA LEU A 239 20.68 17.06 -0.10
C LEU A 239 20.81 17.98 1.12
N GLY A 240 19.78 18.07 1.96
CA GLY A 240 19.82 18.83 3.20
C GLY A 240 20.80 18.28 4.23
N GLN A 241 20.94 16.96 4.32
CA GLN A 241 21.95 16.31 5.18
C GLN A 241 23.37 16.56 4.67
N GLN A 242 23.57 16.45 3.35
CA GLN A 242 24.86 16.76 2.72
C GLN A 242 25.23 18.24 2.89
N GLU A 243 24.26 19.16 2.68
CA GLU A 243 24.45 20.61 2.92
C GLU A 243 24.87 20.88 4.35
N LYS A 244 24.20 20.25 5.32
CA LYS A 244 24.53 20.40 6.74
C LYS A 244 25.94 19.87 7.03
N ALA A 245 26.26 18.66 6.61
CA ALA A 245 27.57 18.05 6.87
C ALA A 245 28.72 18.92 6.30
N LEU A 246 28.60 19.34 5.03
CA LEU A 246 29.58 20.23 4.39
C LEU A 246 29.62 21.63 5.04
N GLY A 247 28.44 22.17 5.38
CA GLY A 247 28.33 23.47 6.03
C GLY A 247 28.88 23.48 7.45
N ASP A 248 28.68 22.43 8.20
CA ASP A 248 29.20 22.27 9.56
C ASP A 248 30.74 22.13 9.54
N ALA A 249 31.31 21.44 8.54
CA ALA A 249 32.74 21.36 8.34
C ALA A 249 33.36 22.75 8.07
N VAL A 250 32.75 23.55 7.18
CA VAL A 250 33.19 24.94 6.89
C VAL A 250 33.07 25.82 8.12
N LYS A 251 31.97 25.72 8.87
CA LYS A 251 31.79 26.50 10.10
C LYS A 251 32.77 26.09 11.18
N ALA A 252 33.00 24.80 11.38
CA ALA A 252 33.98 24.31 12.34
C ALA A 252 35.37 24.87 12.08
N ALA A 253 35.82 24.79 10.80
CA ALA A 253 37.12 25.35 10.40
C ALA A 253 37.19 26.86 10.65
N LYS A 254 36.13 27.62 10.35
CA LYS A 254 36.08 29.08 10.58
C LYS A 254 36.05 29.46 12.07
N ASN A 255 35.32 28.71 12.88
CA ASN A 255 35.17 29.00 14.31
C ASN A 255 36.46 28.76 15.12
N GLU A 256 37.34 27.87 14.63
CA GLU A 256 38.64 27.61 15.26
C GLU A 256 39.68 28.70 14.96
N VAL A 257 39.50 29.53 13.92
CA VAL A 257 40.48 30.54 13.46
C VAL A 257 40.78 31.59 14.54
N PRO A 258 39.79 32.19 15.24
CA PRO A 258 40.08 33.22 16.24
C PRO A 258 41.02 32.71 17.35
N GLU A 259 40.68 31.56 17.96
CA GLU A 259 41.49 30.96 19.01
C GLU A 259 42.88 30.52 18.53
N LEU A 260 42.97 30.07 17.27
CA LEU A 260 44.26 29.70 16.68
C LEU A 260 45.13 30.95 16.45
N LYS A 261 44.54 32.04 15.99
CA LYS A 261 45.23 33.32 15.81
C LYS A 261 45.73 33.89 17.17
N ASP A 262 44.87 33.87 18.16
CA ASP A 262 45.22 34.34 19.52
C ASP A 262 46.43 33.55 20.05
N ALA A 263 46.45 32.24 19.84
CA ALA A 263 47.54 31.37 20.25
C ALA A 263 48.81 31.64 19.46
N LEU A 264 48.72 31.96 18.16
CA LEU A 264 49.84 32.36 17.31
C LEU A 264 50.36 33.74 17.69
N TYR A 265 49.47 34.70 17.97
CA TYR A 265 49.87 36.05 18.46
C TYR A 265 50.58 35.97 19.80
N ALA A 266 50.23 35.03 20.68
CA ALA A 266 50.95 34.81 21.95
C ALA A 266 52.39 34.30 21.75
N LEU A 267 52.72 33.82 20.55
CA LEU A 267 54.05 33.35 20.13
C LEU A 267 54.64 34.18 19.00
N GLN A 268 54.30 35.50 18.91
CA GLN A 268 54.78 36.39 17.83
C GLN A 268 56.31 36.61 17.83
N ASP A 269 57.00 36.15 18.85
CA ASP A 269 58.44 36.07 18.97
C ASP A 269 59.04 34.84 18.25
N ASP A 270 58.22 33.88 17.83
CA ASP A 270 58.58 32.74 17.01
C ASP A 270 58.26 33.02 15.52
N GLU A 271 59.29 33.01 14.68
CA GLU A 271 59.16 33.31 13.24
C GLU A 271 58.16 32.38 12.55
N ARG A 272 58.05 31.13 13.02
CA ARG A 272 57.06 30.14 12.53
C ARG A 272 55.64 30.57 12.80
N ALA A 273 55.39 31.19 13.98
CA ALA A 273 54.07 31.67 14.33
C ALA A 273 53.64 32.87 13.46
N VAL A 274 54.60 33.76 13.15
CA VAL A 274 54.36 34.91 12.27
C VAL A 274 54.06 34.42 10.85
N GLN A 275 54.85 33.47 10.30
CA GLN A 275 54.59 32.88 8.98
C GLN A 275 53.21 32.17 8.94
N ALA A 276 52.84 31.44 10.00
CA ALA A 276 51.52 30.82 10.10
C ALA A 276 50.37 31.85 10.08
N LEU A 277 50.53 32.98 10.78
CA LEU A 277 49.55 34.07 10.73
C LEU A 277 49.39 34.65 9.32
N VAL A 278 50.48 34.93 8.63
CA VAL A 278 50.44 35.41 7.26
C VAL A 278 49.73 34.43 6.33
N ALA A 279 50.04 33.14 6.47
CA ALA A 279 49.42 32.11 5.66
C ALA A 279 47.90 31.95 5.95
N ILE A 280 47.45 32.10 7.21
CA ILE A 280 46.02 32.08 7.58
C ILE A 280 45.27 33.31 7.07
N GLU A 281 45.97 34.49 7.06
CA GLU A 281 45.37 35.78 6.69
C GLU A 281 45.39 36.08 5.20
N THR A 282 45.92 35.16 4.37
CA THR A 282 45.94 35.33 2.93
C THR A 282 44.52 35.59 2.39
N LYS A 283 44.38 36.64 1.58
CA LYS A 283 43.07 37.06 1.03
C LYS A 283 42.44 35.96 0.20
N GLY A 284 41.22 35.61 0.57
CA GLY A 284 40.40 34.65 -0.14
C GLY A 284 40.48 33.23 0.39
N ARG A 285 41.64 32.64 0.48
CA ARG A 285 41.83 31.25 0.99
C ARG A 285 43.18 31.17 1.72
N PRO A 286 43.26 30.56 2.88
CA PRO A 286 44.50 30.31 3.57
C PRO A 286 45.52 29.60 2.65
N ASP A 287 46.80 29.98 2.79
CA ASP A 287 47.89 29.30 2.09
C ASP A 287 48.20 27.97 2.79
N PHE A 288 47.47 26.92 2.35
CA PHE A 288 47.60 25.60 2.95
C PHE A 288 48.97 24.95 2.70
N GLU A 289 49.68 25.31 1.59
CA GLU A 289 51.00 24.76 1.31
C GLU A 289 52.02 25.33 2.28
N ALA A 290 51.98 26.66 2.49
CA ALA A 290 52.83 27.31 3.48
C ALA A 290 52.55 26.78 4.88
N LEU A 291 51.25 26.57 5.27
CA LEU A 291 50.87 26.03 6.57
C LEU A 291 51.34 24.59 6.75
N GLU A 292 51.21 23.76 5.73
CA GLU A 292 51.70 22.37 5.78
C GLU A 292 53.24 22.33 5.83
N GLY A 293 53.89 23.21 5.11
CA GLY A 293 55.34 23.38 5.22
C GLY A 293 55.76 23.73 6.64
N LEU A 294 55.07 24.65 7.31
CA LEU A 294 55.31 24.99 8.71
C LEU A 294 55.02 23.88 9.69
N VAL A 295 53.96 23.11 9.41
CA VAL A 295 53.55 21.93 10.19
C VAL A 295 54.56 20.78 9.97
N ALA A 296 54.96 20.55 8.74
CA ALA A 296 56.00 19.56 8.38
C ALA A 296 57.39 20.02 8.80
N GLY A 297 57.55 21.31 8.97
CA GLY A 297 58.69 22.16 9.11
C GLY A 297 59.77 21.70 10.00
N LEU A 298 60.74 21.05 9.37
CA LEU A 298 62.11 21.07 9.71
C LEU A 298 62.91 20.45 8.55
N PRO A 299 64.21 20.70 8.44
CA PRO A 299 64.96 20.28 7.25
C PRO A 299 64.86 18.78 7.03
N ALA A 300 64.94 18.38 5.79
CA ALA A 300 64.60 17.07 5.18
C ALA A 300 65.18 15.78 5.79
N ALA A 301 65.93 15.84 6.87
CA ALA A 301 66.53 14.68 7.54
C ALA A 301 65.68 14.08 8.69
N ASP A 302 64.69 14.82 9.21
CA ASP A 302 63.89 14.41 10.39
C ASP A 302 62.39 14.18 10.09
N ASP A 303 61.95 14.25 8.83
CA ASP A 303 60.54 14.23 8.43
C ASP A 303 59.80 12.92 8.71
N GLY A 304 60.51 11.79 8.67
CA GLY A 304 59.89 10.49 8.86
C GLY A 304 59.36 10.27 10.29
N LEU A 305 60.18 10.56 11.29
CA LEU A 305 59.86 10.31 12.69
C LEU A 305 58.77 11.26 13.25
N LEU A 306 58.82 12.55 12.86
CA LEU A 306 57.79 13.52 13.28
C LEU A 306 56.43 13.22 12.64
N ALA A 307 56.43 12.83 11.37
CA ALA A 307 55.22 12.40 10.68
C ALA A 307 54.66 11.10 11.31
N GLU A 308 55.52 10.17 11.70
CA GLU A 308 55.09 8.93 12.39
C GLU A 308 54.55 9.21 13.78
N LEU A 309 55.19 10.06 14.57
CA LEU A 309 54.71 10.45 15.89
C LEU A 309 53.37 11.19 15.82
N ARG A 310 53.19 12.07 14.85
CA ARG A 310 51.93 12.79 14.62
C ARG A 310 50.80 11.82 14.21
N ALA A 311 51.09 10.92 13.25
CA ALA A 311 50.17 9.89 12.85
C ALA A 311 49.77 8.96 14.02
N ALA A 312 50.72 8.68 14.92
CA ALA A 312 50.49 7.90 16.11
C ALA A 312 49.58 8.62 17.14
N VAL A 313 49.72 9.95 17.30
CA VAL A 313 48.87 10.75 18.18
C VAL A 313 47.42 10.83 17.65
N ASP A 314 47.27 10.92 16.33
CA ASP A 314 45.94 11.03 15.69
C ASP A 314 45.25 9.69 15.46
N MET A 315 45.90 8.60 15.76
CA MET A 315 45.38 7.25 15.53
C MET A 315 44.20 6.97 16.42
N ARG A 316 43.16 6.41 15.80
CA ARG A 316 42.00 5.93 16.48
C ARG A 316 41.93 4.42 16.42
N GLY A 317 41.75 3.80 17.56
CA GLY A 317 41.43 2.39 17.68
C GLY A 317 39.99 2.11 17.28
N PRO A 318 39.57 0.87 17.41
CA PRO A 318 38.17 0.50 17.25
C PRO A 318 37.28 1.29 18.21
N ASP A 319 36.09 1.61 17.73
CA ASP A 319 35.04 2.17 18.60
C ASP A 319 34.48 1.05 19.49
N LEU A 320 34.90 1.06 20.74
CA LEU A 320 34.57 -0.01 21.67
C LEU A 320 33.09 -0.09 22.00
N GLU A 321 32.33 1.01 21.88
CA GLU A 321 30.88 1.02 22.10
C GLU A 321 30.16 0.32 20.92
N GLN A 322 30.55 0.66 19.71
CA GLN A 322 30.00 -0.02 18.52
C GLN A 322 30.39 -1.50 18.47
N VAL A 323 31.64 -1.81 18.85
CA VAL A 323 32.10 -3.20 18.93
C VAL A 323 31.34 -3.95 20.03
N GLY A 324 31.14 -3.36 21.20
CA GLY A 324 30.37 -3.96 22.28
C GLY A 324 28.96 -4.29 21.83
N THR A 325 28.28 -3.31 21.25
CA THR A 325 26.91 -3.51 20.72
C THR A 325 26.84 -4.63 19.68
N ALA A 326 27.82 -4.71 18.77
CA ALA A 326 27.82 -5.75 17.73
C ALA A 326 28.14 -7.14 18.32
N VAL A 327 29.02 -7.21 19.30
CA VAL A 327 29.35 -8.46 20.00
C VAL A 327 28.19 -8.96 20.84
N ASP A 328 27.50 -8.08 21.55
CA ASP A 328 26.34 -8.45 22.37
C ASP A 328 25.20 -8.95 21.48
N ARG A 329 24.92 -8.25 20.39
CA ARG A 329 23.97 -8.73 19.38
C ARG A 329 24.37 -10.09 18.82
N LEU A 330 25.65 -10.33 18.60
CA LEU A 330 26.14 -11.62 18.10
C LEU A 330 25.98 -12.71 19.17
N ARG A 331 26.23 -12.41 20.44
CA ARG A 331 26.00 -13.34 21.56
C ARG A 331 24.53 -13.65 21.77
N GLU A 332 23.67 -12.64 21.70
CA GLU A 332 22.22 -12.81 21.74
C GLU A 332 21.73 -13.69 20.59
N ALA A 333 22.24 -13.47 19.38
CA ALA A 333 21.91 -14.28 18.23
C ALA A 333 22.44 -15.73 18.34
N LEU A 334 23.62 -15.93 18.97
CA LEU A 334 24.14 -17.25 19.32
C LEU A 334 23.25 -17.96 20.32
N ALA A 335 22.86 -17.27 21.40
CA ALA A 335 21.93 -17.82 22.40
C ALA A 335 20.60 -18.19 21.75
N GLY A 336 20.08 -17.33 20.86
CA GLY A 336 18.85 -17.61 20.13
C GLY A 336 18.94 -18.86 19.23
N VAL A 337 20.08 -19.13 18.62
CA VAL A 337 20.30 -20.38 17.85
C VAL A 337 20.38 -21.59 18.78
N GLU A 338 21.03 -21.48 19.96
CA GLU A 338 21.13 -22.58 20.93
C GLU A 338 19.78 -22.87 21.58
N ASP A 339 19.01 -21.83 21.92
CA ASP A 339 17.63 -21.97 22.39
C ASP A 339 16.76 -22.74 21.41
N VAL A 340 16.87 -22.39 20.15
CA VAL A 340 16.13 -23.06 19.06
C VAL A 340 16.61 -24.50 18.85
N ARG A 341 17.89 -24.79 19.04
CA ARG A 341 18.42 -26.18 19.03
C ARG A 341 17.74 -27.04 20.10
N SER A 342 17.49 -26.47 21.28
CA SER A 342 16.79 -27.16 22.36
C SER A 342 15.33 -27.47 22.05
N THR A 343 14.72 -26.77 21.10
CA THR A 343 13.28 -26.91 20.72
C THR A 343 13.01 -27.96 19.66
N GLY A 344 14.04 -28.62 19.12
CA GLY A 344 13.87 -29.59 18.03
C GLY A 344 13.63 -28.99 16.64
N ALA A 345 13.67 -27.66 16.50
CA ALA A 345 13.47 -27.00 15.20
C ALA A 345 14.53 -27.37 14.14
N GLU A 346 15.74 -27.73 14.60
CA GLU A 346 16.79 -28.21 13.72
C GLU A 346 16.49 -29.63 13.18
N ASP A 347 16.01 -30.51 14.05
CA ASP A 347 15.52 -31.83 13.67
C ASP A 347 14.32 -31.72 12.73
N ALA A 348 13.43 -30.78 12.98
CA ALA A 348 12.30 -30.48 12.10
C ALA A 348 12.76 -30.09 10.69
N LEU A 349 13.80 -29.24 10.58
CA LEU A 349 14.38 -28.83 9.30
C LEU A 349 14.96 -30.02 8.52
N GLN A 350 15.75 -30.85 9.23
CA GLN A 350 16.35 -32.04 8.61
C GLN A 350 15.27 -33.03 8.16
N ARG A 351 14.24 -33.24 8.99
CA ARG A 351 13.12 -34.12 8.65
C ARG A 351 12.29 -33.56 7.49
N ALA A 352 12.04 -32.24 7.46
CA ALA A 352 11.36 -31.59 6.33
C ALA A 352 12.13 -31.81 5.03
N ASN A 353 13.43 -31.56 5.03
CA ASN A 353 14.28 -31.76 3.86
C ASN A 353 14.31 -33.23 3.37
N LEU A 354 14.29 -34.18 4.31
CA LEU A 354 14.23 -35.60 4.00
C LEU A 354 12.89 -35.98 3.35
N LEU A 355 11.81 -35.52 3.96
CA LEU A 355 10.45 -35.74 3.43
C LEU A 355 10.24 -35.07 2.08
N GLU A 356 10.76 -33.85 1.86
CA GLU A 356 10.71 -33.18 0.56
C GLU A 356 11.44 -33.99 -0.54
N LYS A 357 12.62 -34.52 -0.21
CA LYS A 357 13.36 -35.37 -1.16
C LYS A 357 12.60 -36.64 -1.45
N ALA A 358 11.99 -37.26 -0.43
CA ALA A 358 11.21 -38.49 -0.60
C ALA A 358 9.93 -38.19 -1.39
N LEU A 359 9.25 -37.09 -1.13
CA LEU A 359 8.06 -36.65 -1.87
C LEU A 359 8.41 -36.29 -3.32
N ALA A 360 9.53 -35.62 -3.54
CA ALA A 360 10.03 -35.30 -4.87
C ALA A 360 10.44 -36.57 -5.66
N HIS A 361 10.91 -37.61 -4.98
CA HIS A 361 11.13 -38.90 -5.58
C HIS A 361 9.82 -39.58 -5.98
N ASN A 362 8.88 -39.66 -5.05
CA ASN A 362 7.56 -40.21 -5.29
C ASN A 362 6.81 -39.50 -6.43
N ASN A 363 6.88 -38.17 -6.51
CA ASN A 363 6.27 -37.37 -7.58
C ASN A 363 6.92 -37.63 -8.97
N ARG A 364 8.20 -37.98 -9.00
CA ARG A 364 8.89 -38.36 -10.26
C ARG A 364 8.67 -39.83 -10.66
N HIS A 365 8.38 -40.64 -9.67
CA HIS A 365 8.20 -42.09 -9.84
C HIS A 365 6.90 -42.55 -9.18
N PRO A 366 5.72 -42.11 -9.67
CA PRO A 366 4.43 -42.32 -9.01
C PRO A 366 4.01 -43.79 -8.96
N ASP A 367 4.62 -44.62 -9.79
CA ASP A 367 4.34 -46.08 -9.84
C ASP A 367 5.27 -46.89 -8.91
N GLU A 368 6.20 -46.24 -8.23
CA GLU A 368 7.20 -46.87 -7.36
C GLU A 368 6.87 -46.58 -5.89
N GLU A 369 6.05 -47.50 -5.31
CA GLU A 369 5.58 -47.34 -3.92
C GLU A 369 6.61 -47.77 -2.85
N SER A 370 7.76 -48.30 -3.28
CA SER A 370 8.84 -48.72 -2.39
C SER A 370 9.73 -47.55 -1.93
N CYS A 371 10.18 -47.61 -0.67
CA CYS A 371 11.09 -46.61 -0.14
C CYS A 371 12.50 -46.74 -0.75
N PRO A 372 13.04 -45.73 -1.46
CA PRO A 372 14.39 -45.81 -2.08
C PRO A 372 15.54 -45.88 -1.08
N VAL A 373 15.28 -45.65 0.23
CA VAL A 373 16.30 -45.66 1.28
C VAL A 373 16.40 -47.03 1.98
N CYS A 374 15.26 -47.66 2.32
CA CYS A 374 15.24 -48.92 3.05
C CYS A 374 14.59 -50.07 2.30
N GLY A 375 14.06 -49.83 1.11
CA GLY A 375 13.47 -50.88 0.26
C GLY A 375 12.11 -51.42 0.75
N THR A 376 11.52 -50.81 1.77
CA THR A 376 10.21 -51.25 2.24
C THR A 376 9.14 -50.96 1.18
N GLU A 377 8.39 -52.02 0.80
CA GLU A 377 7.35 -51.96 -0.21
C GLU A 377 6.07 -51.29 0.30
N GLN A 378 5.31 -50.64 -0.58
CA GLN A 378 4.00 -50.06 -0.33
C GLN A 378 4.00 -48.97 0.77
N VAL A 379 5.04 -48.18 0.86
CA VAL A 379 5.18 -47.09 1.85
C VAL A 379 4.92 -45.70 1.25
N LEU A 380 5.20 -45.52 -0.04
CA LEU A 380 5.10 -44.26 -0.73
C LEU A 380 3.82 -44.15 -1.56
N ASP A 381 2.68 -44.47 -0.97
CA ASP A 381 1.36 -44.38 -1.60
C ASP A 381 0.81 -42.92 -1.65
N VAL A 382 -0.34 -42.76 -2.28
CA VAL A 382 -1.01 -41.46 -2.39
C VAL A 382 -1.38 -40.86 -1.01
N ALA A 383 -1.74 -41.73 -0.07
CA ALA A 383 -2.09 -41.29 1.29
C ALA A 383 -0.85 -40.82 2.04
N TRP A 384 0.28 -41.49 1.89
CA TRP A 384 1.55 -41.05 2.41
C TRP A 384 1.97 -39.73 1.80
N ALA A 385 1.84 -39.54 0.47
CA ALA A 385 2.21 -38.27 -0.19
C ALA A 385 1.42 -37.10 0.34
N ALA A 386 0.11 -37.29 0.57
CA ALA A 386 -0.74 -36.27 1.18
C ALA A 386 -0.34 -35.97 2.62
N GLY A 387 -0.08 -37.02 3.43
CA GLY A 387 0.40 -36.88 4.80
C GLY A 387 1.77 -36.24 4.89
N ALA A 388 2.70 -36.64 4.00
CA ALA A 388 4.04 -36.06 3.93
C ALA A 388 3.98 -34.56 3.59
N SER A 389 3.13 -34.15 2.66
CA SER A 389 2.95 -32.73 2.32
C SER A 389 2.46 -31.90 3.51
N ALA A 390 1.48 -32.41 4.27
CA ALA A 390 1.00 -31.74 5.48
C ALA A 390 2.09 -31.69 6.56
N GLN A 391 2.83 -32.78 6.73
CA GLN A 391 3.92 -32.87 7.70
C GLN A 391 5.10 -31.97 7.33
N ILE A 392 5.43 -31.84 6.05
CA ILE A 392 6.44 -30.89 5.57
C ILE A 392 6.02 -29.47 5.93
N ALA A 393 4.77 -29.09 5.72
CA ALA A 393 4.28 -27.75 6.06
C ALA A 393 4.41 -27.46 7.55
N MET A 394 4.05 -28.40 8.42
CA MET A 394 4.24 -28.28 9.89
C MET A 394 5.72 -28.17 10.26
N LEU A 395 6.55 -29.07 9.74
CA LEU A 395 7.99 -29.10 10.03
C LEU A 395 8.69 -27.83 9.51
N ARG A 396 8.27 -27.29 8.39
CA ARG A 396 8.78 -26.00 7.88
C ARG A 396 8.37 -24.83 8.77
N GLN A 397 7.20 -24.88 9.37
CA GLN A 397 6.78 -23.88 10.34
C GLN A 397 7.62 -23.95 11.62
N GLU A 398 7.90 -25.14 12.14
CA GLU A 398 8.79 -25.35 13.29
C GLU A 398 10.23 -24.95 12.95
N ALA A 399 10.69 -25.28 11.75
CA ALA A 399 12.02 -24.94 11.28
C ALA A 399 12.24 -23.43 11.05
N LYS A 400 11.17 -22.66 10.86
CA LYS A 400 11.27 -21.24 10.55
C LYS A 400 11.98 -20.46 11.64
N THR A 401 11.69 -20.75 12.89
CA THR A 401 12.38 -20.11 14.03
C THR A 401 13.88 -20.39 14.01
N ALA A 402 14.29 -21.61 13.58
CA ALA A 402 15.68 -21.96 13.41
C ALA A 402 16.35 -21.24 12.23
N GLU A 403 15.65 -21.10 11.13
CA GLU A 403 16.12 -20.34 9.96
C GLU A 403 16.27 -18.85 10.28
N ASP A 404 15.28 -18.26 10.94
CA ASP A 404 15.29 -16.86 11.37
C ASP A 404 16.44 -16.60 12.37
N ALA A 405 16.59 -17.46 13.38
CA ALA A 405 17.70 -17.38 14.33
C ALA A 405 19.06 -17.50 13.63
N ARG A 406 19.21 -18.42 12.69
CA ARG A 406 20.45 -18.56 11.89
C ARG A 406 20.68 -17.38 10.95
N SER A 407 19.61 -16.80 10.41
CA SER A 407 19.70 -15.59 9.58
C SER A 407 20.18 -14.40 10.41
N GLU A 408 19.60 -14.23 11.59
CA GLU A 408 20.03 -13.18 12.54
C GLU A 408 21.47 -13.40 12.97
N LEU A 409 21.86 -14.64 13.28
CA LEU A 409 23.25 -14.95 13.61
C LEU A 409 24.21 -14.57 12.48
N ARG A 410 23.87 -14.91 11.24
CA ARG A 410 24.68 -14.50 10.07
C ARG A 410 24.74 -12.99 9.90
N SER A 411 23.61 -12.32 10.13
CA SER A 411 23.52 -10.86 10.07
C SER A 411 24.41 -10.22 11.14
N ALA A 412 24.30 -10.68 12.38
CA ALA A 412 25.09 -10.21 13.51
C ALA A 412 26.59 -10.48 13.32
N ALA A 413 26.94 -11.67 12.82
CA ALA A 413 28.34 -12.02 12.52
C ALA A 413 28.93 -11.10 11.43
N ARG A 414 28.19 -10.86 10.35
CA ARG A 414 28.60 -9.91 9.29
C ARG A 414 28.74 -8.49 9.83
N ALA A 415 27.80 -8.06 10.67
CA ALA A 415 27.86 -6.75 11.29
C ALA A 415 29.13 -6.60 12.14
N ALA A 416 29.47 -7.60 12.95
CA ALA A 416 30.71 -7.61 13.72
C ALA A 416 31.96 -7.62 12.84
N GLN A 417 31.98 -8.42 11.78
CA GLN A 417 33.10 -8.47 10.81
C GLN A 417 33.27 -7.14 10.04
N ASN A 418 32.19 -6.44 9.74
CA ASN A 418 32.21 -5.16 9.02
C ASN A 418 32.82 -4.01 9.85
N LEU A 419 32.83 -4.13 11.17
CA LEU A 419 33.53 -3.18 12.05
C LEU A 419 35.05 -3.28 11.94
N VAL A 420 35.56 -4.42 11.46
CA VAL A 420 36.98 -4.67 11.33
C VAL A 420 37.50 -3.95 10.09
N GLN A 421 37.92 -2.71 10.24
CA GLN A 421 38.39 -1.86 9.15
C GLN A 421 39.94 -1.75 9.17
N THR A 422 40.48 -1.53 8.00
CA THR A 422 41.94 -1.32 7.84
C THR A 422 42.24 0.18 7.76
N PRO A 423 43.08 0.74 8.61
CA PRO A 423 43.48 2.14 8.48
C PRO A 423 44.46 2.30 7.30
N GLN A 424 44.59 3.53 6.83
CA GLN A 424 45.51 3.83 5.69
C GLN A 424 46.99 3.59 6.04
N ARG A 425 47.38 3.74 7.29
CA ARG A 425 48.75 3.55 7.76
C ARG A 425 48.73 2.96 9.18
N ILE A 426 49.50 1.92 9.39
CA ILE A 426 49.67 1.27 10.69
C ILE A 426 51.09 1.53 11.17
N PRO A 427 51.28 2.18 12.35
CA PRO A 427 52.62 2.28 12.95
C PRO A 427 53.21 0.90 13.22
N ALA A 428 54.52 0.76 13.08
CA ALA A 428 55.22 -0.51 13.28
C ALA A 428 54.89 -1.14 14.65
N ALA A 429 54.74 -0.34 15.70
CA ALA A 429 54.40 -0.78 17.05
C ALA A 429 52.97 -1.36 17.18
N LEU A 430 52.08 -1.13 16.24
CA LEU A 430 50.70 -1.59 16.20
C LEU A 430 50.44 -2.69 15.15
N THR A 431 51.50 -3.12 14.45
CA THR A 431 51.37 -4.12 13.37
C THR A 431 50.73 -5.42 13.89
N ASP A 432 51.22 -5.96 14.99
CA ASP A 432 50.73 -7.23 15.56
C ASP A 432 49.29 -7.09 16.12
N PRO A 433 48.96 -6.10 16.98
CA PRO A 433 47.58 -5.89 17.43
C PRO A 433 46.59 -5.67 16.28
N TRP A 434 47.04 -4.93 15.23
CA TRP A 434 46.18 -4.68 14.07
C TRP A 434 45.93 -5.93 13.24
N ASN A 435 47.02 -6.72 13.02
CA ASN A 435 46.91 -8.00 12.30
C ASN A 435 45.96 -8.96 13.05
N ALA A 436 46.05 -8.99 14.38
CA ALA A 436 45.13 -9.78 15.21
C ALA A 436 43.69 -9.32 15.05
N TRP A 437 43.43 -7.99 15.01
CA TRP A 437 42.14 -7.40 14.73
C TRP A 437 41.62 -7.76 13.34
N LEU A 438 42.47 -7.60 12.31
CA LEU A 438 42.10 -7.91 10.92
C LEU A 438 41.82 -9.41 10.73
N ALA A 439 42.49 -10.28 11.46
CA ALA A 439 42.26 -11.72 11.43
C ALA A 439 40.82 -12.09 11.82
N CYS A 440 40.09 -11.24 12.56
CA CYS A 440 38.69 -11.46 12.93
C CYS A 440 37.78 -11.51 11.68
N ARG A 441 38.15 -10.90 10.55
CA ARG A 441 37.38 -10.94 9.29
C ARG A 441 37.23 -12.35 8.72
N THR A 442 38.16 -13.23 9.00
CA THR A 442 38.21 -14.59 8.46
C THR A 442 37.72 -15.64 9.44
N VAL A 443 37.34 -15.25 10.64
CA VAL A 443 36.83 -16.16 11.66
C VAL A 443 35.42 -16.62 11.23
N SER A 444 35.30 -17.93 11.05
CA SER A 444 34.06 -18.55 10.56
C SER A 444 33.13 -18.96 11.70
N ASP A 445 33.70 -19.30 12.86
CA ASP A 445 32.91 -19.65 14.05
C ASP A 445 32.38 -18.40 14.74
N PRO A 446 31.03 -18.26 14.89
CA PRO A 446 30.46 -17.04 15.46
C PRO A 446 30.78 -16.83 16.94
N SER A 447 30.99 -17.90 17.72
CA SER A 447 31.34 -17.80 19.14
C SER A 447 32.79 -17.33 19.29
N GLU A 448 33.69 -17.93 18.50
CA GLU A 448 35.08 -17.50 18.41
C GLU A 448 35.15 -16.07 17.85
N LEU A 449 34.32 -15.70 16.89
CA LEU A 449 34.25 -14.35 16.33
C LEU A 449 33.86 -13.33 17.42
N ALA A 450 32.80 -13.59 18.20
CA ALA A 450 32.35 -12.70 19.28
C ALA A 450 33.47 -12.49 20.30
N GLN A 451 34.14 -13.57 20.69
CA GLN A 451 35.28 -13.52 21.65
C GLN A 451 36.46 -12.75 21.05
N ARG A 452 36.88 -13.13 19.84
CA ARG A 452 38.05 -12.51 19.19
C ARG A 452 37.87 -11.05 18.88
N VAL A 453 36.69 -10.66 18.31
CA VAL A 453 36.35 -9.26 18.01
C VAL A 453 36.41 -8.43 19.29
N HIS A 454 35.85 -8.94 20.41
CA HIS A 454 35.89 -8.26 21.67
C HIS A 454 37.34 -8.08 22.20
N ASP A 455 38.07 -9.19 22.30
CA ASP A 455 39.40 -9.21 22.91
C ASP A 455 40.41 -8.42 22.08
N THR A 456 40.39 -8.61 20.76
CA THR A 456 41.30 -7.89 19.87
C THR A 456 40.97 -6.41 19.78
N ALA A 457 39.69 -6.01 19.88
CA ALA A 457 39.33 -4.61 19.96
C ALA A 457 39.87 -3.92 21.20
N LEU A 458 39.72 -4.57 22.37
CA LEU A 458 40.27 -4.07 23.62
C LEU A 458 41.82 -3.97 23.55
N SER A 459 42.48 -5.06 23.14
CA SER A 459 43.93 -5.07 23.01
C SER A 459 44.44 -4.01 22.01
N LEU A 460 43.76 -3.84 20.90
CA LEU A 460 44.13 -2.83 19.91
C LEU A 460 43.86 -1.41 20.42
N ALA A 461 42.73 -1.19 21.12
CA ALA A 461 42.41 0.11 21.69
C ALA A 461 43.45 0.52 22.74
N ASP A 462 43.82 -0.42 23.66
CA ASP A 462 44.85 -0.20 24.66
C ASP A 462 46.23 0.05 24.04
N ALA A 463 46.60 -0.73 23.01
CA ALA A 463 47.83 -0.54 22.25
C ALA A 463 47.86 0.81 21.54
N CYS A 464 46.74 1.22 20.91
CA CYS A 464 46.59 2.55 20.28
C CYS A 464 46.74 3.67 21.32
N ALA A 465 46.13 3.53 22.51
CA ALA A 465 46.29 4.49 23.61
C ALA A 465 47.74 4.60 24.07
N ALA A 466 48.44 3.48 24.29
CA ALA A 466 49.83 3.46 24.70
C ALA A 466 50.77 4.09 23.66
N VAL A 467 50.56 3.80 22.39
CA VAL A 467 51.33 4.42 21.28
C VAL A 467 51.09 5.93 21.23
N LYS A 468 49.83 6.35 21.36
CA LYS A 468 49.44 7.75 21.42
C LYS A 468 50.12 8.49 22.58
N ASP A 469 50.09 7.92 23.78
CA ASP A 469 50.69 8.52 24.97
C ASP A 469 52.20 8.59 24.87
N ASN A 470 52.85 7.58 24.29
CA ASN A 470 54.30 7.61 24.03
C ASN A 470 54.66 8.66 22.98
N ALA A 471 53.92 8.71 21.87
CA ALA A 471 54.14 9.69 20.82
C ALA A 471 53.94 11.13 21.34
N ALA A 472 52.91 11.33 22.17
CA ALA A 472 52.66 12.63 22.81
C ALA A 472 53.83 13.04 23.73
N ARG A 473 54.35 12.12 24.55
CA ARG A 473 55.52 12.37 25.41
C ARG A 473 56.78 12.67 24.64
N GLU A 474 57.06 11.98 23.55
CA GLU A 474 58.21 12.23 22.71
C GLU A 474 58.11 13.60 21.95
N LEU A 475 56.88 13.93 21.50
CA LEU A 475 56.62 15.27 20.96
C LEU A 475 56.79 16.34 22.05
N GLU A 476 56.41 16.05 23.30
CA GLU A 476 56.55 16.97 24.42
C GLU A 476 58.01 17.27 24.79
N LYS A 477 58.91 16.34 24.58
CA LYS A 477 60.37 16.50 24.88
C LYS A 477 61.12 17.44 23.93
N ARG A 478 60.53 17.62 22.71
CA ARG A 478 61.34 18.31 21.62
C ARG A 478 61.12 19.82 21.55
N ASP A 479 59.98 20.33 21.94
CA ASP A 479 59.77 21.79 21.94
C ASP A 479 58.42 22.21 22.53
N GLU A 480 58.41 22.62 23.79
CA GLU A 480 57.21 22.64 24.64
C GLU A 480 56.12 23.67 24.22
N ARG A 481 56.51 24.83 23.66
CA ARG A 481 55.56 25.87 23.31
C ARG A 481 55.02 25.76 21.91
N TRP A 482 55.88 25.48 20.92
CA TRP A 482 55.50 25.37 19.52
C TRP A 482 54.72 24.11 19.23
N ARG A 483 54.99 23.03 19.89
CA ARG A 483 54.36 21.70 19.70
C ARG A 483 52.86 21.67 19.91
N GLN A 484 52.38 22.27 21.00
CA GLN A 484 50.93 22.33 21.25
C GLN A 484 50.25 23.11 20.15
N LEU A 485 50.89 24.20 19.70
CA LEU A 485 50.38 25.04 18.65
C LEU A 485 50.47 24.40 17.28
N VAL A 486 51.59 23.71 16.96
CA VAL A 486 51.74 22.98 15.67
C VAL A 486 50.71 21.83 15.57
N THR A 487 50.45 21.12 16.63
CA THR A 487 49.41 20.08 16.61
C THR A 487 48.01 20.66 16.33
N ARG A 488 47.68 21.81 16.95
CA ARG A 488 46.44 22.53 16.69
C ARG A 488 46.43 23.08 15.26
N LEU A 489 47.53 23.68 14.82
CA LEU A 489 47.69 24.21 13.47
C LEU A 489 47.49 23.13 12.41
N ALA A 490 48.15 21.98 12.58
CA ALA A 490 48.04 20.81 11.71
C ALA A 490 46.60 20.27 11.64
N SER A 491 45.99 20.13 12.80
CA SER A 491 44.56 19.69 12.88
C SER A 491 43.63 20.66 12.17
N TRP A 492 43.82 21.95 12.43
CA TRP A 492 43.00 23.00 11.78
C TRP A 492 43.27 23.06 10.27
N THR A 493 44.53 23.01 9.83
CA THR A 493 44.94 23.08 8.40
C THR A 493 44.26 21.96 7.60
N ARG A 494 44.25 20.72 8.12
CA ARG A 494 43.56 19.59 7.48
C ARG A 494 42.04 19.83 7.39
N LYS A 495 41.42 20.30 8.49
CA LYS A 495 39.98 20.61 8.51
C LYS A 495 39.62 21.73 7.57
N ALA A 496 40.45 22.81 7.56
CA ALA A 496 40.26 23.97 6.72
C ALA A 496 40.46 23.66 5.23
N ARG A 497 41.45 22.83 4.91
CA ARG A 497 41.69 22.36 3.53
C ARG A 497 40.52 21.53 3.04
N ALA A 498 40.11 20.52 3.81
CA ALA A 498 38.96 19.68 3.47
C ALA A 498 37.66 20.50 3.33
N ALA A 499 37.47 21.50 4.20
CA ALA A 499 36.33 22.41 4.11
C ALA A 499 36.37 23.27 2.84
N ALA A 500 37.57 23.79 2.48
CA ALA A 500 37.75 24.61 1.29
C ALA A 500 37.61 23.80 -0.02
N GLU A 501 38.02 22.54 -0.03
CA GLU A 501 37.79 21.59 -1.13
C GLU A 501 36.34 21.22 -1.27
N GLY A 502 35.62 21.14 -0.13
CA GLY A 502 34.18 20.90 -0.08
C GLY A 502 33.29 22.09 -0.47
N GLU A 503 33.82 23.32 -0.47
CA GLU A 503 33.04 24.54 -0.76
C GLU A 503 32.36 24.55 -2.14
N PRO A 504 33.02 24.13 -3.25
CA PRO A 504 32.34 24.03 -4.54
C PRO A 504 31.18 23.04 -4.50
N ARG A 505 31.37 21.86 -3.87
CA ARG A 505 30.33 20.87 -3.69
C ARG A 505 29.17 21.41 -2.83
N LEU A 506 29.46 22.15 -1.77
CA LEU A 506 28.44 22.80 -0.93
C LEU A 506 27.62 23.78 -1.77
N ARG A 507 28.24 24.56 -2.66
CA ARG A 507 27.51 25.47 -3.58
C ARG A 507 26.61 24.68 -4.53
N HIS A 508 27.08 23.58 -5.09
CA HIS A 508 26.31 22.71 -5.97
C HIS A 508 25.12 22.08 -5.22
N VAL A 509 25.35 21.55 -4.00
CA VAL A 509 24.28 20.98 -3.14
C VAL A 509 23.23 22.02 -2.81
N LYS A 510 23.60 23.25 -2.46
CA LYS A 510 22.65 24.36 -2.19
C LYS A 510 21.80 24.68 -3.43
N LYS A 511 22.42 24.79 -4.61
CA LYS A 511 21.70 25.03 -5.87
C LYS A 511 20.77 23.87 -6.21
N GLY A 512 21.26 22.65 -6.11
CA GLY A 512 20.45 21.44 -6.36
C GLY A 512 19.27 21.34 -5.40
N ARG A 513 19.49 21.58 -4.11
CA ARG A 513 18.42 21.58 -3.09
C ARG A 513 17.36 22.66 -3.33
N ALA A 514 17.78 23.86 -3.74
CA ALA A 514 16.86 24.94 -4.08
C ALA A 514 15.99 24.56 -5.30
N TRP A 515 16.61 23.95 -6.32
CA TRP A 515 15.89 23.45 -7.49
C TRP A 515 14.88 22.36 -7.14
N VAL A 516 15.28 21.34 -6.35
CA VAL A 516 14.36 20.28 -5.89
C VAL A 516 13.20 20.87 -5.09
N LYS A 517 13.45 21.90 -4.28
CA LYS A 517 12.38 22.60 -3.54
C LYS A 517 11.38 23.28 -4.49
N ALA A 518 11.88 23.98 -5.51
CA ALA A 518 11.03 24.63 -6.50
C ALA A 518 10.23 23.61 -7.32
N LEU A 519 10.89 22.54 -7.78
CA LEU A 519 10.24 21.42 -8.47
C LEU A 519 9.14 20.78 -7.62
N ALA A 520 9.41 20.50 -6.35
CA ALA A 520 8.42 19.94 -5.42
C ALA A 520 7.20 20.85 -5.27
N ALA A 521 7.40 22.17 -5.26
CA ALA A 521 6.30 23.15 -5.18
C ALA A 521 5.47 23.15 -6.48
N GLU A 522 6.12 23.23 -7.65
CA GLU A 522 5.44 23.19 -8.95
C GLU A 522 4.62 21.90 -9.15
N LEU A 523 5.23 20.75 -8.85
CA LEU A 523 4.58 19.46 -8.99
C LEU A 523 3.43 19.29 -8.01
N ARG A 524 3.59 19.83 -6.79
CA ARG A 524 2.52 19.85 -5.80
C ARG A 524 1.31 20.63 -6.33
N GLU A 525 1.53 21.83 -6.85
CA GLU A 525 0.46 22.68 -7.37
C GLU A 525 -0.28 21.99 -8.52
N LYS A 526 0.44 21.50 -9.53
CA LYS A 526 -0.15 20.78 -10.68
C LYS A 526 -0.93 19.52 -10.28
N ARG A 527 -0.39 18.73 -9.36
CA ARG A 527 -1.08 17.53 -8.89
C ARG A 527 -2.27 17.86 -8.01
N MET A 528 -2.20 18.95 -7.24
CA MET A 528 -3.34 19.45 -6.47
C MET A 528 -4.46 19.95 -7.36
N GLU A 529 -4.17 20.65 -8.48
CA GLU A 529 -5.19 21.04 -9.44
C GLU A 529 -5.94 19.82 -10.01
N GLY A 530 -5.21 18.80 -10.46
CA GLY A 530 -5.80 17.55 -10.93
C GLY A 530 -6.61 16.84 -9.85
N PHE A 531 -6.08 16.76 -8.65
CA PHE A 531 -6.76 16.17 -7.50
C PHE A 531 -8.03 16.95 -7.14
N THR A 532 -7.95 18.27 -7.07
CA THR A 532 -9.08 19.16 -6.78
C THR A 532 -10.17 18.99 -7.83
N GLY A 533 -9.83 18.98 -9.12
CA GLY A 533 -10.82 18.79 -10.18
C GLY A 533 -11.51 17.41 -10.15
N HIS A 534 -10.80 16.35 -9.76
CA HIS A 534 -11.44 15.04 -9.54
C HIS A 534 -12.33 15.05 -8.29
N SER A 535 -11.87 15.66 -7.20
CA SER A 535 -12.63 15.78 -5.96
C SER A 535 -13.92 16.61 -6.17
N GLN A 536 -13.85 17.71 -6.91
CA GLN A 536 -15.01 18.52 -7.28
C GLN A 536 -16.04 17.74 -8.08
N ARG A 537 -15.64 17.00 -9.11
CA ARG A 537 -16.55 16.17 -9.91
C ARG A 537 -17.27 15.11 -9.10
N ILE A 538 -16.56 14.48 -8.15
CA ILE A 538 -17.17 13.53 -7.24
C ILE A 538 -18.08 14.25 -6.26
N TRP A 539 -17.67 15.41 -5.72
CA TRP A 539 -18.47 16.22 -4.84
C TRP A 539 -19.79 16.66 -5.48
N GLU A 540 -19.75 17.15 -6.74
CA GLU A 540 -20.94 17.54 -7.49
C GLU A 540 -21.99 16.43 -7.56
N LYS A 541 -21.58 15.17 -7.67
CA LYS A 541 -22.50 14.02 -7.66
C LYS A 541 -22.99 13.66 -6.27
N LEU A 542 -22.14 13.85 -5.25
CA LEU A 542 -22.45 13.48 -3.86
C LEU A 542 -23.20 14.60 -3.10
N ARG A 543 -23.07 15.87 -3.52
CA ARG A 543 -23.66 17.01 -2.83
C ARG A 543 -25.19 17.09 -2.93
N GLN A 544 -25.81 16.40 -3.84
CA GLN A 544 -27.25 16.46 -4.22
C GLN A 544 -28.16 17.08 -3.13
N GLU A 545 -28.92 18.11 -3.49
CA GLU A 545 -29.75 18.91 -2.58
C GLU A 545 -28.96 19.71 -1.50
N SER A 546 -27.67 19.97 -1.73
CA SER A 546 -26.84 20.84 -0.90
C SER A 546 -26.46 22.11 -1.65
N ASP A 547 -26.56 23.25 -0.99
CA ASP A 547 -26.17 24.58 -1.52
C ASP A 547 -24.67 24.86 -1.32
N ILE A 548 -23.90 23.81 -0.98
CA ILE A 548 -22.46 23.93 -0.73
C ILE A 548 -21.69 23.51 -1.96
N ASP A 549 -20.85 24.41 -2.49
CA ASP A 549 -19.92 24.16 -3.57
C ASP A 549 -18.48 24.07 -3.07
N LEU A 550 -17.75 23.00 -3.46
CA LEU A 550 -16.33 22.85 -3.17
C LEU A 550 -15.51 23.68 -4.19
N GLN A 551 -14.97 24.79 -3.76
CA GLN A 551 -14.20 25.71 -4.60
C GLN A 551 -12.76 25.26 -4.79
N SER A 552 -12.07 25.01 -3.66
CA SER A 552 -10.67 24.61 -3.71
C SER A 552 -10.30 23.61 -2.60
N VAL A 553 -9.26 22.81 -2.91
CA VAL A 553 -8.56 21.99 -1.93
C VAL A 553 -7.08 22.34 -2.03
N SER A 554 -6.47 22.86 -0.97
CA SER A 554 -5.09 23.31 -0.99
C SER A 554 -4.31 22.87 0.26
N LEU A 555 -3.00 22.70 0.09
CA LEU A 555 -2.08 22.36 1.17
C LEU A 555 -1.28 23.58 1.58
N GLN A 556 -1.53 24.10 2.79
CA GLN A 556 -0.78 25.21 3.36
C GLN A 556 0.29 24.73 4.35
N GLY A 557 1.51 25.24 4.21
CA GLY A 557 2.67 24.84 4.99
C GLY A 557 3.58 23.85 4.24
N SER A 558 4.58 23.31 4.94
CA SER A 558 5.46 22.28 4.45
C SER A 558 5.46 21.10 5.44
N GLU A 559 5.90 19.92 5.03
CA GLU A 559 5.95 18.72 5.87
C GLU A 559 6.70 18.92 7.20
N LYS A 560 7.66 19.82 7.22
CA LYS A 560 8.45 20.18 8.42
C LYS A 560 7.93 21.42 9.14
N ALA A 561 6.90 22.09 8.62
CA ALA A 561 6.36 23.26 9.28
C ALA A 561 5.59 22.86 10.54
N THR A 562 5.76 23.63 11.60
CA THR A 562 5.01 23.47 12.86
C THR A 562 3.51 23.66 12.61
N VAL A 563 3.15 24.52 11.65
CA VAL A 563 1.79 24.75 11.21
C VAL A 563 1.66 24.28 9.76
N ARG A 564 0.97 23.15 9.57
CA ARG A 564 0.59 22.63 8.26
C ARG A 564 -0.87 22.22 8.31
N LYS A 565 -1.64 22.57 7.30
CA LYS A 565 -3.07 22.31 7.24
C LYS A 565 -3.56 22.07 5.81
N LEU A 566 -4.55 21.22 5.69
CA LEU A 566 -5.41 21.14 4.51
C LEU A 566 -6.43 22.25 4.61
N VAL A 567 -6.54 23.06 3.57
CA VAL A 567 -7.56 24.10 3.46
C VAL A 567 -8.53 23.67 2.38
N MET A 568 -9.79 23.70 2.71
CA MET A 568 -10.91 23.37 1.85
C MET A 568 -11.85 24.57 1.86
N ASP A 569 -11.83 25.32 0.77
CA ASP A 569 -12.68 26.48 0.59
C ASP A 569 -13.98 26.04 -0.07
N VAL A 570 -15.07 26.40 0.54
CA VAL A 570 -16.43 26.14 0.03
C VAL A 570 -17.20 27.43 -0.07
N THR A 571 -18.22 27.45 -0.92
CA THR A 571 -19.24 28.51 -0.92
C THR A 571 -20.57 27.91 -0.49
N VAL A 572 -21.32 28.66 0.28
CA VAL A 572 -22.72 28.38 0.67
C VAL A 572 -23.57 29.49 0.08
N ASP A 573 -24.46 29.18 -0.86
CA ASP A 573 -25.23 30.18 -1.59
C ASP A 573 -24.37 31.27 -2.25
N GLY A 574 -23.12 30.93 -2.62
CA GLY A 574 -22.17 31.86 -3.22
C GLY A 574 -21.28 32.63 -2.25
N GLU A 575 -21.49 32.51 -0.96
CA GLU A 575 -20.66 33.14 0.10
C GLU A 575 -19.54 32.19 0.56
N GLU A 576 -18.30 32.71 0.66
CA GLU A 576 -17.15 31.93 1.07
C GLU A 576 -17.24 31.47 2.54
N ALA A 577 -16.99 30.19 2.78
CA ALA A 577 -17.00 29.62 4.12
C ALA A 577 -15.95 28.51 4.25
N SER A 578 -15.61 28.17 5.51
CA SER A 578 -14.78 26.98 5.80
C SER A 578 -15.66 25.72 5.79
N ALA A 579 -15.30 24.71 5.02
CA ALA A 579 -16.06 23.47 4.85
C ALA A 579 -16.51 22.84 6.18
N LEU A 580 -15.58 22.69 7.13
CA LEU A 580 -15.87 22.00 8.39
C LEU A 580 -16.79 22.77 9.35
N SER A 581 -16.99 24.07 9.14
CA SER A 581 -17.83 24.90 10.00
C SER A 581 -19.29 24.95 9.58
N VAL A 582 -19.58 24.65 8.30
CA VAL A 582 -20.92 24.83 7.71
C VAL A 582 -21.58 23.51 7.29
N MET A 583 -20.79 22.43 7.09
CA MET A 583 -21.29 21.16 6.59
C MET A 583 -21.94 20.30 7.67
N SER A 584 -23.06 19.68 7.32
CA SER A 584 -23.69 18.58 8.07
C SER A 584 -22.80 17.33 8.08
N GLN A 585 -23.07 16.36 8.96
CA GLN A 585 -22.32 15.10 8.99
C GLN A 585 -22.37 14.33 7.65
N GLY A 586 -23.54 14.32 6.99
CA GLY A 586 -23.68 13.66 5.69
C GLY A 586 -22.84 14.33 4.59
N GLU A 587 -22.79 15.66 4.60
CA GLU A 587 -21.92 16.43 3.68
C GLU A 587 -20.44 16.24 3.98
N GLN A 588 -20.07 16.22 5.25
CA GLN A 588 -18.70 15.92 5.66
C GLN A 588 -18.27 14.52 5.20
N HIS A 589 -19.15 13.51 5.31
CA HIS A 589 -18.88 12.16 4.78
C HIS A 589 -18.73 12.16 3.26
N SER A 590 -19.61 12.88 2.56
CA SER A 590 -19.53 13.04 1.10
C SER A 590 -18.23 13.74 0.68
N LEU A 591 -17.80 14.76 1.43
CA LEU A 591 -16.52 15.43 1.20
C LEU A 591 -15.32 14.49 1.44
N ALA A 592 -15.34 13.73 2.53
CA ALA A 592 -14.27 12.74 2.79
C ALA A 592 -14.17 11.70 1.66
N LEU A 593 -15.30 11.22 1.15
CA LEU A 593 -15.32 10.32 -0.01
C LEU A 593 -14.78 11.01 -1.26
N SER A 594 -15.16 12.27 -1.51
CA SER A 594 -14.66 13.03 -2.68
C SER A 594 -13.15 13.27 -2.64
N LEU A 595 -12.55 13.28 -1.46
CA LEU A 595 -11.10 13.38 -1.27
C LEU A 595 -10.40 12.00 -1.33
N PHE A 596 -11.04 10.95 -0.83
CA PHE A 596 -10.44 9.62 -0.79
C PHE A 596 -10.45 8.92 -2.15
N LEU A 597 -11.60 8.94 -2.85
CA LEU A 597 -11.78 8.14 -4.07
C LEU A 597 -10.80 8.52 -5.20
N PRO A 598 -10.49 9.78 -5.46
CA PRO A 598 -9.46 10.15 -6.44
C PRO A 598 -8.09 9.55 -6.12
N ARG A 599 -7.75 9.48 -4.82
CA ARG A 599 -6.50 8.88 -4.34
C ARG A 599 -6.41 7.40 -4.70
N ALA A 600 -7.41 6.63 -4.28
CA ALA A 600 -7.44 5.19 -4.48
C ALA A 600 -7.52 4.82 -5.97
N ALA A 601 -8.10 5.71 -6.80
CA ALA A 601 -8.30 5.53 -8.23
C ALA A 601 -7.14 6.04 -9.11
N THR A 602 -6.08 6.61 -8.53
CA THR A 602 -4.92 7.15 -9.28
C THR A 602 -4.35 6.10 -10.24
N ALA A 603 -4.04 6.49 -11.47
CA ALA A 603 -3.55 5.58 -12.52
C ALA A 603 -2.26 4.84 -12.12
N ASP A 604 -1.39 5.51 -11.37
CA ASP A 604 -0.11 4.99 -10.90
C ASP A 604 -0.25 3.94 -9.76
N SER A 605 -1.48 3.75 -9.21
CA SER A 605 -1.71 2.76 -8.16
C SER A 605 -1.53 1.33 -8.70
N PRO A 606 -0.67 0.50 -8.09
CA PRO A 606 -0.56 -0.90 -8.44
C PRO A 606 -1.80 -1.71 -8.02
N PHE A 607 -2.66 -1.14 -7.16
CA PHE A 607 -3.87 -1.79 -6.70
C PHE A 607 -5.01 -1.50 -7.69
N GLY A 608 -5.40 -2.52 -8.46
CA GLY A 608 -6.56 -2.48 -9.35
C GLY A 608 -7.89 -2.53 -8.59
N PHE A 609 -7.87 -2.61 -7.26
CA PHE A 609 -9.04 -2.73 -6.40
C PHE A 609 -9.16 -1.59 -5.38
N ILE A 610 -10.38 -1.35 -4.93
CA ILE A 610 -10.72 -0.43 -3.83
C ILE A 610 -11.72 -1.16 -2.91
N VAL A 611 -11.45 -1.17 -1.60
CA VAL A 611 -12.32 -1.75 -0.57
C VAL A 611 -12.88 -0.64 0.30
N ILE A 612 -14.20 -0.55 0.40
CA ILE A 612 -14.90 0.49 1.15
C ILE A 612 -15.84 -0.17 2.16
N ASP A 613 -15.68 0.15 3.44
CA ASP A 613 -16.56 -0.35 4.49
C ASP A 613 -17.53 0.75 4.93
N ASP A 614 -18.79 0.52 4.65
CA ASP A 614 -19.99 1.28 5.03
C ASP A 614 -19.97 2.78 4.67
N PRO A 615 -19.85 3.13 3.37
CA PRO A 615 -19.76 4.52 2.93
C PRO A 615 -21.07 5.31 3.05
N VAL A 616 -22.21 4.65 3.28
CA VAL A 616 -23.55 5.23 3.21
C VAL A 616 -24.04 5.80 4.54
N GLN A 617 -23.28 5.55 5.62
CA GLN A 617 -23.67 5.97 6.95
C GLN A 617 -23.82 7.50 7.03
N SER A 618 -24.94 7.98 7.55
CA SER A 618 -25.30 9.41 7.67
C SER A 618 -25.60 10.13 6.35
N MET A 619 -25.76 9.40 5.23
CA MET A 619 -26.14 10.01 3.94
C MET A 619 -27.65 10.04 3.74
N ASP A 620 -28.13 11.09 3.12
CA ASP A 620 -29.50 11.21 2.64
C ASP A 620 -29.74 10.31 1.41
N PRO A 621 -30.98 9.90 1.13
CA PRO A 621 -31.27 9.05 -0.04
C PRO A 621 -30.78 9.62 -1.37
N ALA A 622 -30.87 10.94 -1.56
CA ALA A 622 -30.38 11.60 -2.78
C ALA A 622 -28.85 11.44 -2.94
N LYS A 623 -28.08 11.61 -1.86
CA LYS A 623 -26.62 11.42 -1.84
C LYS A 623 -26.22 9.97 -2.11
N VAL A 624 -27.05 9.00 -1.68
CA VAL A 624 -26.81 7.57 -1.96
C VAL A 624 -26.92 7.27 -3.45
N ASN A 625 -27.85 7.93 -4.14
CA ASN A 625 -28.00 7.81 -5.60
C ASN A 625 -26.76 8.35 -6.32
N GLY A 626 -26.25 9.51 -5.90
CA GLY A 626 -24.99 10.06 -6.42
C GLY A 626 -23.79 9.16 -6.15
N LEU A 627 -23.73 8.55 -4.94
CA LEU A 627 -22.69 7.60 -4.60
C LEU A 627 -22.70 6.37 -5.51
N ALA A 628 -23.87 5.83 -5.84
CA ALA A 628 -23.97 4.68 -6.74
C ALA A 628 -23.39 5.02 -8.13
N GLN A 629 -23.63 6.23 -8.66
CA GLN A 629 -23.04 6.70 -9.92
C GLN A 629 -21.51 6.80 -9.83
N VAL A 630 -20.99 7.41 -8.76
CA VAL A 630 -19.55 7.55 -8.54
C VAL A 630 -18.87 6.17 -8.45
N LEU A 631 -19.45 5.24 -7.70
CA LEU A 631 -18.93 3.89 -7.56
C LEU A 631 -18.96 3.12 -8.88
N HIS A 632 -20.00 3.32 -9.69
CA HIS A 632 -20.11 2.72 -11.01
C HIS A 632 -19.01 3.23 -11.95
N GLU A 633 -18.80 4.53 -12.04
CA GLU A 633 -17.74 5.13 -12.85
C GLU A 633 -16.34 4.68 -12.44
N LEU A 634 -16.09 4.57 -11.13
CA LEU A 634 -14.87 3.96 -10.62
C LEU A 634 -14.77 2.49 -11.03
N GLY A 635 -15.91 1.79 -11.03
CA GLY A 635 -16.03 0.39 -11.42
C GLY A 635 -15.67 0.12 -12.88
N GLU A 636 -15.74 1.11 -13.78
CA GLU A 636 -15.31 0.95 -15.17
C GLU A 636 -13.81 0.66 -15.29
N HIS A 637 -13.01 1.11 -14.32
CA HIS A 637 -11.55 1.03 -14.37
C HIS A 637 -10.91 0.33 -13.16
N ARG A 638 -11.70 0.05 -12.10
CA ARG A 638 -11.27 -0.54 -10.85
C ARG A 638 -12.25 -1.62 -10.38
N GLN A 639 -11.75 -2.59 -9.66
CA GLN A 639 -12.57 -3.52 -8.88
C GLN A 639 -12.98 -2.80 -7.59
N VAL A 640 -14.22 -2.37 -7.47
CA VAL A 640 -14.74 -1.65 -6.31
C VAL A 640 -15.57 -2.59 -5.46
N ILE A 641 -15.15 -2.83 -4.21
CA ILE A 641 -15.81 -3.73 -3.28
C ILE A 641 -16.35 -2.90 -2.12
N VAL A 642 -17.66 -2.87 -1.97
CA VAL A 642 -18.35 -2.08 -0.94
C VAL A 642 -19.05 -3.00 0.03
N PHE A 643 -18.68 -2.92 1.29
CA PHE A 643 -19.37 -3.58 2.37
C PHE A 643 -20.40 -2.60 2.95
N THR A 644 -21.67 -2.97 3.00
CA THR A 644 -22.71 -2.11 3.56
C THR A 644 -23.84 -2.91 4.21
N HIS A 645 -24.47 -2.31 5.23
CA HIS A 645 -25.71 -2.81 5.80
C HIS A 645 -26.95 -2.09 5.24
N ASP A 646 -26.71 -1.05 4.45
CA ASP A 646 -27.74 -0.16 3.94
C ASP A 646 -28.28 -0.65 2.58
N THR A 647 -29.54 -1.00 2.56
CA THR A 647 -30.21 -1.48 1.34
C THR A 647 -30.46 -0.38 0.32
N ARG A 648 -30.36 0.91 0.72
CA ARG A 648 -30.54 2.06 -0.19
C ARG A 648 -29.49 2.07 -1.30
N LEU A 649 -28.24 1.68 -1.00
CA LEU A 649 -27.21 1.64 -2.02
C LEU A 649 -27.48 0.57 -3.08
N GLN A 650 -27.87 -0.64 -2.65
CA GLN A 650 -28.26 -1.70 -3.58
C GLN A 650 -29.44 -1.27 -4.47
N ARG A 651 -30.46 -0.63 -3.87
CA ARG A 651 -31.62 -0.09 -4.59
C ARG A 651 -31.20 1.01 -5.58
N ALA A 652 -30.27 1.91 -5.19
CA ALA A 652 -29.77 2.96 -6.07
C ALA A 652 -29.13 2.37 -7.35
N PHE A 653 -28.35 1.30 -7.23
CA PHE A 653 -27.82 0.57 -8.39
C PHE A 653 -28.93 -0.03 -9.24
N THR A 654 -29.91 -0.67 -8.64
CA THR A 654 -31.05 -1.29 -9.36
C THR A 654 -31.92 -0.23 -10.04
N THR A 655 -32.26 0.86 -9.33
CA THR A 655 -33.13 1.92 -9.87
C THR A 655 -32.49 2.69 -11.02
N GLN A 656 -31.16 2.84 -11.00
CA GLN A 656 -30.39 3.52 -12.04
C GLN A 656 -29.90 2.55 -13.13
N GLU A 657 -30.28 1.28 -13.08
CA GLU A 657 -29.85 0.21 -14.00
C GLU A 657 -28.31 0.06 -14.08
N LEU A 658 -27.60 0.39 -12.99
CA LEU A 658 -26.15 0.29 -12.95
C LEU A 658 -25.72 -1.18 -12.66
N PRO A 659 -24.80 -1.75 -13.44
CA PRO A 659 -24.35 -3.11 -13.24
C PRO A 659 -23.62 -3.27 -11.90
N VAL A 660 -24.04 -4.27 -11.13
CA VAL A 660 -23.47 -4.55 -9.81
C VAL A 660 -23.56 -6.05 -9.48
N THR A 661 -22.54 -6.60 -8.87
CA THR A 661 -22.56 -7.95 -8.30
C THR A 661 -22.87 -7.83 -6.80
N VAL A 662 -23.80 -8.60 -6.29
CA VAL A 662 -24.22 -8.52 -4.88
C VAL A 662 -23.96 -9.85 -4.19
N PHE A 663 -23.31 -9.79 -3.02
CA PHE A 663 -23.19 -10.92 -2.09
C PHE A 663 -23.89 -10.58 -0.78
N GLU A 664 -24.59 -11.55 -0.22
CA GLU A 664 -25.18 -11.45 1.11
C GLU A 664 -24.34 -12.20 2.14
N VAL A 665 -24.09 -11.53 3.27
CA VAL A 665 -23.35 -12.09 4.41
C VAL A 665 -24.33 -12.39 5.53
N GLU A 666 -24.49 -13.67 5.86
CA GLU A 666 -25.30 -14.16 6.94
C GLU A 666 -24.43 -14.75 8.06
N ARG A 667 -24.77 -14.47 9.32
CA ARG A 667 -24.11 -15.05 10.48
C ARG A 667 -25.03 -16.00 11.21
N GLY A 668 -24.63 -17.25 11.30
CA GLY A 668 -25.25 -18.27 12.10
C GLY A 668 -24.70 -18.36 13.53
N LYS A 669 -25.12 -19.42 14.25
CA LYS A 669 -24.61 -19.75 15.59
C LYS A 669 -23.09 -20.02 15.56
N SER A 670 -22.42 -19.78 16.68
CA SER A 670 -20.97 -20.01 16.85
C SER A 670 -20.12 -19.28 15.81
N SER A 671 -20.51 -18.06 15.44
CA SER A 671 -19.77 -17.20 14.49
C SER A 671 -19.54 -17.83 13.10
N LYS A 672 -20.37 -18.77 12.68
CA LYS A 672 -20.35 -19.30 11.31
C LYS A 672 -20.87 -18.22 10.37
N VAL A 673 -20.05 -17.80 9.43
CA VAL A 673 -20.38 -16.79 8.44
C VAL A 673 -20.51 -17.45 7.07
N HIS A 674 -21.65 -17.21 6.41
CA HIS A 674 -21.93 -17.67 5.06
C HIS A 674 -22.02 -16.48 4.13
N VAL A 675 -21.33 -16.53 3.02
CA VAL A 675 -21.39 -15.53 1.96
C VAL A 675 -22.03 -16.18 0.74
N LYS A 676 -23.14 -15.61 0.29
CA LYS A 676 -23.92 -16.13 -0.84
C LYS A 676 -24.05 -15.04 -1.91
N PRO A 677 -23.91 -15.37 -3.22
CA PRO A 677 -24.28 -14.43 -4.25
C PRO A 677 -25.78 -14.16 -4.18
N VAL A 678 -26.17 -12.88 -4.21
CA VAL A 678 -27.57 -12.50 -4.36
C VAL A 678 -27.89 -12.56 -5.84
N ILE A 679 -28.57 -13.59 -6.24
CA ILE A 679 -29.11 -13.71 -7.59
C ILE A 679 -30.37 -12.84 -7.63
N ASP A 680 -30.49 -11.97 -8.64
CA ASP A 680 -31.71 -11.24 -8.93
C ASP A 680 -32.93 -12.20 -8.88
N PRO A 681 -33.89 -11.99 -7.96
CA PRO A 681 -34.98 -12.92 -7.76
C PRO A 681 -35.80 -13.21 -9.05
N VAL A 682 -35.89 -12.21 -9.94
CA VAL A 682 -36.53 -12.40 -11.25
C VAL A 682 -35.67 -13.31 -12.12
N ARG A 683 -34.36 -13.05 -12.22
CA ARG A 683 -33.45 -13.90 -13.00
C ARG A 683 -33.37 -15.32 -12.45
N GLN A 684 -33.40 -15.46 -11.12
CA GLN A 684 -33.39 -16.77 -10.48
C GLN A 684 -34.63 -17.55 -10.85
N ALA A 685 -35.81 -16.98 -10.65
CA ALA A 685 -37.07 -17.62 -10.98
C ALA A 685 -37.20 -17.98 -12.47
N ILE A 686 -36.71 -17.11 -13.35
CA ILE A 686 -36.60 -17.38 -14.81
C ILE A 686 -35.61 -18.48 -15.09
N GLY A 687 -34.44 -18.50 -14.39
CA GLY A 687 -33.45 -19.56 -14.51
C GLY A 687 -33.99 -20.93 -14.12
N ASP A 688 -34.68 -21.01 -12.99
CA ASP A 688 -35.32 -22.22 -12.50
C ASP A 688 -36.44 -22.68 -13.46
N ALA A 689 -37.22 -21.75 -14.00
CA ALA A 689 -38.23 -22.02 -15.00
C ALA A 689 -37.60 -22.55 -16.31
N ARG A 690 -36.49 -22.00 -16.77
CA ARG A 690 -35.75 -22.49 -17.95
C ARG A 690 -35.16 -23.89 -17.73
N ALA A 691 -34.58 -24.13 -16.56
CA ALA A 691 -34.05 -25.43 -16.19
C ALA A 691 -35.17 -26.50 -16.22
N LEU A 692 -36.33 -26.16 -15.65
CA LEU A 692 -37.50 -27.03 -15.69
C LEU A 692 -37.98 -27.24 -17.13
N ALA A 693 -38.12 -26.17 -17.92
CA ALA A 693 -38.53 -26.24 -19.33
C ALA A 693 -37.62 -27.11 -20.20
N SER A 694 -36.31 -27.13 -19.87
CA SER A 694 -35.28 -27.93 -20.57
C SER A 694 -35.25 -29.39 -20.12
N THR A 695 -36.10 -29.81 -19.18
CA THR A 695 -36.14 -31.19 -18.73
C THR A 695 -36.79 -32.10 -19.77
N GLU A 696 -36.05 -33.13 -20.22
CA GLU A 696 -36.56 -34.11 -21.17
C GLU A 696 -37.79 -34.81 -20.54
N HIS A 697 -38.84 -34.98 -21.36
CA HIS A 697 -40.12 -35.59 -20.94
C HIS A 697 -40.76 -34.93 -19.72
N LEU A 698 -40.83 -33.58 -19.73
CA LEU A 698 -41.46 -32.82 -18.65
C LEU A 698 -42.88 -33.33 -18.37
N PRO A 699 -43.18 -33.82 -17.14
CA PRO A 699 -44.49 -34.28 -16.77
C PRO A 699 -45.58 -33.21 -16.97
N GLU A 700 -46.77 -33.62 -17.38
CA GLU A 700 -47.85 -32.65 -17.63
C GLU A 700 -48.22 -31.83 -16.39
N ALA A 701 -48.22 -32.42 -15.21
CA ALA A 701 -48.38 -31.70 -13.96
C ALA A 701 -47.31 -30.63 -13.72
N ALA A 702 -46.07 -30.91 -14.06
CA ALA A 702 -45.00 -29.90 -13.96
C ALA A 702 -45.18 -28.78 -14.98
N ARG A 703 -45.58 -29.07 -16.20
CA ARG A 703 -45.89 -28.10 -17.27
C ARG A 703 -47.08 -27.21 -16.93
N THR A 704 -48.13 -27.76 -16.32
CA THR A 704 -49.39 -27.05 -16.08
C THR A 704 -49.43 -26.31 -14.75
N HIS A 705 -48.62 -26.70 -13.77
CA HIS A 705 -48.63 -26.10 -12.43
C HIS A 705 -47.30 -25.54 -11.97
N VAL A 706 -46.21 -26.32 -12.07
CA VAL A 706 -44.93 -25.91 -11.52
C VAL A 706 -44.27 -24.78 -12.37
N LEU A 707 -44.24 -24.96 -13.69
CA LEU A 707 -43.65 -23.97 -14.60
C LEU A 707 -44.34 -22.59 -14.53
N PRO A 708 -45.69 -22.52 -14.60
CA PRO A 708 -46.40 -21.26 -14.41
C PRO A 708 -46.22 -20.64 -13.02
N SER A 709 -46.04 -21.46 -11.98
CA SER A 709 -45.80 -20.97 -10.63
C SER A 709 -44.42 -20.31 -10.50
N LEU A 710 -43.36 -20.90 -11.08
CA LEU A 710 -42.03 -20.26 -11.15
C LEU A 710 -42.09 -18.97 -11.94
N CYS A 711 -42.76 -18.95 -13.08
CA CYS A 711 -42.99 -17.76 -13.90
C CYS A 711 -43.80 -16.70 -13.15
N ARG A 712 -44.76 -17.10 -12.33
CA ARG A 712 -45.52 -16.20 -11.46
C ARG A 712 -44.61 -15.53 -10.42
N ILE A 713 -43.71 -16.28 -9.75
CA ILE A 713 -42.74 -15.74 -8.83
C ILE A 713 -41.85 -14.69 -9.52
N ALA A 714 -41.44 -14.94 -10.77
CA ALA A 714 -40.66 -13.97 -11.51
C ALA A 714 -41.43 -12.67 -11.75
N LEU A 715 -42.69 -12.73 -12.10
CA LEU A 715 -43.55 -11.55 -12.31
C LEU A 715 -43.86 -10.83 -10.99
N GLU A 716 -44.15 -11.56 -9.91
CA GLU A 716 -44.34 -10.98 -8.58
C GLU A 716 -43.15 -10.15 -8.15
N ASN A 717 -41.94 -10.70 -8.27
CA ASN A 717 -40.70 -9.96 -7.99
C ASN A 717 -40.53 -8.74 -8.90
N ALA A 718 -40.81 -8.86 -10.21
CA ALA A 718 -40.71 -7.74 -11.14
C ALA A 718 -41.71 -6.62 -10.82
N PHE A 719 -42.94 -6.94 -10.39
CA PHE A 719 -43.92 -5.96 -9.96
C PHE A 719 -43.54 -5.30 -8.63
N VAL A 720 -43.03 -6.05 -7.68
CA VAL A 720 -42.52 -5.50 -6.41
C VAL A 720 -41.40 -4.49 -6.68
N GLU A 721 -40.44 -4.83 -7.55
CA GLU A 721 -39.38 -3.89 -7.93
C GLU A 721 -39.94 -2.63 -8.62
N ALA A 722 -40.89 -2.79 -9.56
CA ALA A 722 -41.51 -1.66 -10.24
C ALA A 722 -42.28 -0.76 -9.24
N ALA A 723 -42.94 -1.35 -8.26
CA ALA A 723 -43.60 -0.60 -7.18
C ALA A 723 -42.61 0.22 -6.34
N TRP A 724 -41.47 -0.35 -6.00
CA TRP A 724 -40.39 0.37 -5.32
C TRP A 724 -39.88 1.54 -6.11
N VAL A 725 -39.57 1.35 -7.41
CA VAL A 725 -39.11 2.41 -8.29
C VAL A 725 -40.10 3.57 -8.39
N GLN A 726 -41.40 3.23 -8.53
CA GLN A 726 -42.44 4.20 -8.61
C GLN A 726 -42.63 5.01 -7.32
N HIS A 727 -42.64 4.33 -6.19
CA HIS A 727 -42.85 4.94 -4.88
C HIS A 727 -41.70 5.91 -4.53
N HIS A 728 -40.48 5.54 -4.82
CA HIS A 728 -39.33 6.45 -4.62
C HIS A 728 -39.40 7.68 -5.52
N ARG A 729 -39.82 7.54 -6.78
CA ARG A 729 -40.02 8.69 -7.68
C ARG A 729 -41.14 9.65 -7.23
N SER A 730 -42.10 9.14 -6.48
CA SER A 730 -43.20 9.94 -5.90
C SER A 730 -42.87 10.57 -4.55
N GLY A 731 -41.70 10.30 -3.98
CA GLY A 731 -41.28 10.85 -2.69
C GLY A 731 -41.98 10.19 -1.48
N GLY A 732 -42.54 8.98 -1.64
CA GLY A 732 -43.24 8.26 -0.61
C GLY A 732 -42.35 7.67 0.48
N SER A 733 -42.90 7.44 1.67
CA SER A 733 -42.20 6.82 2.79
C SER A 733 -41.93 5.34 2.53
N GLU A 734 -40.68 4.91 2.75
CA GLU A 734 -40.27 3.48 2.64
C GLU A 734 -41.13 2.54 3.48
N ARG A 735 -41.57 2.99 4.68
CA ARG A 735 -42.36 2.21 5.61
C ARG A 735 -43.76 1.97 5.05
N ASP A 736 -44.36 2.95 4.38
CA ASP A 736 -45.70 2.85 3.80
C ASP A 736 -45.70 1.84 2.65
N LEU A 737 -44.65 1.86 1.83
CA LEU A 737 -44.54 0.90 0.75
C LEU A 737 -44.27 -0.52 1.26
N GLN A 738 -43.42 -0.68 2.28
CA GLN A 738 -43.20 -2.00 2.91
C GLN A 738 -44.52 -2.60 3.43
N SER A 739 -45.37 -1.77 4.07
CA SER A 739 -46.70 -2.20 4.51
C SER A 739 -47.56 -2.58 3.29
N ALA A 740 -47.60 -1.73 2.27
CA ALA A 740 -48.42 -2.01 1.08
C ALA A 740 -47.97 -3.26 0.31
N VAL A 741 -46.66 -3.54 0.24
CA VAL A 741 -46.15 -4.77 -0.35
C VAL A 741 -46.48 -6.00 0.52
N ALA A 742 -46.44 -5.87 1.83
CA ALA A 742 -46.83 -6.95 2.76
C ALA A 742 -48.33 -7.24 2.70
N ASP A 743 -49.14 -6.25 2.42
CA ASP A 743 -50.61 -6.38 2.29
C ASP A 743 -51.06 -6.93 0.92
N ALA A 744 -50.15 -6.92 -0.09
CA ALA A 744 -50.44 -7.39 -1.46
C ALA A 744 -50.20 -8.92 -1.56
N ASP A 745 -51.25 -9.72 -1.27
CA ASP A 745 -51.18 -11.19 -1.28
C ASP A 745 -51.31 -11.82 -2.68
N LYS A 746 -51.85 -11.08 -3.62
CA LYS A 746 -52.12 -11.58 -4.98
C LYS A 746 -51.32 -10.90 -6.06
N LEU A 747 -50.93 -11.65 -7.09
CA LEU A 747 -50.20 -11.13 -8.25
C LEU A 747 -50.84 -9.87 -8.85
N MET A 748 -52.16 -9.81 -8.85
CA MET A 748 -52.91 -8.63 -9.36
C MET A 748 -52.81 -7.42 -8.43
N GLU A 749 -52.72 -7.63 -7.14
CA GLU A 749 -52.53 -6.57 -6.15
C GLU A 749 -51.11 -6.02 -6.23
N MET A 750 -50.11 -6.90 -6.38
CA MET A 750 -48.71 -6.48 -6.65
C MET A 750 -48.59 -5.69 -7.93
N ALA A 751 -49.26 -6.12 -8.99
CA ALA A 751 -49.29 -5.40 -10.28
C ALA A 751 -50.02 -4.04 -10.15
N ALA A 752 -51.10 -3.96 -9.38
CA ALA A 752 -51.81 -2.70 -9.11
C ALA A 752 -50.92 -1.74 -8.29
N LEU A 753 -50.23 -2.24 -7.29
CA LEU A 753 -49.25 -1.48 -6.52
C LEU A 753 -48.14 -0.91 -7.44
N ALA A 754 -47.64 -1.75 -8.35
CA ALA A 754 -46.58 -1.34 -9.31
C ALA A 754 -47.05 -0.25 -10.30
N PHE A 755 -48.26 -0.31 -10.79
CA PHE A 755 -48.75 0.60 -11.82
C PHE A 755 -49.43 1.85 -11.26
N PHE A 756 -50.04 1.75 -10.12
CA PHE A 756 -50.92 2.81 -9.58
C PHE A 756 -50.55 3.27 -8.16
N GLY A 757 -49.62 2.55 -7.49
CA GLY A 757 -49.35 2.81 -6.07
C GLY A 757 -50.48 2.42 -5.12
N ASP A 758 -51.51 1.70 -5.60
CA ASP A 758 -52.73 1.36 -4.87
C ASP A 758 -53.21 -0.08 -5.19
N ILE A 759 -53.17 -0.96 -4.20
CA ILE A 759 -53.61 -2.37 -4.31
C ILE A 759 -55.09 -2.51 -4.67
N GLY A 760 -55.93 -1.54 -4.30
CA GLY A 760 -57.37 -1.54 -4.59
C GLY A 760 -57.70 -1.44 -6.08
N ARG A 761 -56.76 -1.01 -6.91
CA ARG A 761 -56.96 -0.84 -8.36
C ARG A 761 -56.63 -2.08 -9.18
N SER A 762 -56.70 -3.25 -8.61
CA SER A 762 -56.41 -4.53 -9.28
C SER A 762 -57.25 -4.79 -10.53
N SER A 763 -58.50 -4.24 -10.60
CA SER A 763 -59.40 -4.31 -11.80
C SER A 763 -58.81 -3.56 -13.03
N ASP A 764 -57.99 -2.53 -12.84
CA ASP A 764 -57.43 -1.71 -13.93
C ASP A 764 -56.15 -2.34 -14.55
N VAL A 765 -55.55 -3.31 -13.87
CA VAL A 765 -54.23 -3.91 -14.20
C VAL A 765 -54.20 -4.43 -15.63
N TYR A 766 -55.22 -5.16 -16.08
CA TYR A 766 -55.21 -5.75 -17.41
C TYR A 766 -55.23 -4.69 -18.53
N ARG A 767 -55.87 -3.56 -18.31
CA ARG A 767 -55.88 -2.43 -19.26
C ARG A 767 -54.48 -1.82 -19.32
N GLU A 768 -53.91 -1.56 -18.17
CA GLU A 768 -52.60 -0.91 -18.07
C GLU A 768 -51.48 -1.82 -18.60
N LEU A 769 -51.53 -3.10 -18.26
CA LEU A 769 -50.55 -4.11 -18.71
C LEU A 769 -50.60 -4.23 -20.26
N ARG A 770 -51.80 -4.23 -20.84
CA ARG A 770 -51.97 -4.25 -22.29
C ARG A 770 -51.36 -3.01 -22.96
N THR A 771 -51.56 -1.85 -22.36
CA THR A 771 -51.06 -0.57 -22.88
C THR A 771 -49.55 -0.49 -22.83
N ARG A 772 -48.94 -0.86 -21.68
CA ARG A 772 -47.47 -0.72 -21.47
C ARG A 772 -46.65 -1.89 -22.02
N CYS A 773 -47.19 -3.11 -21.89
CA CYS A 773 -46.42 -4.31 -22.24
C CYS A 773 -46.92 -5.03 -23.49
N GLY A 774 -48.06 -4.58 -24.05
CA GLY A 774 -48.67 -5.15 -25.26
C GLY A 774 -49.76 -6.21 -24.95
N PRO A 775 -50.57 -6.58 -26.00
CA PRO A 775 -51.76 -7.43 -25.78
C PRO A 775 -51.48 -8.81 -25.23
N ARG A 776 -50.33 -9.43 -25.60
CA ARG A 776 -49.93 -10.77 -25.13
C ARG A 776 -49.64 -10.83 -23.62
N SER A 777 -49.25 -9.72 -22.99
CA SER A 777 -48.94 -9.64 -21.55
C SER A 777 -50.12 -10.06 -20.66
N VAL A 778 -51.34 -9.76 -21.05
CA VAL A 778 -52.55 -10.14 -20.29
C VAL A 778 -52.74 -11.65 -20.29
N ASP A 779 -52.52 -12.32 -21.43
CA ASP A 779 -52.64 -13.79 -21.51
C ASP A 779 -51.56 -14.50 -20.68
N LEU A 780 -50.34 -13.96 -20.73
CA LEU A 780 -49.20 -14.48 -19.92
C LEU A 780 -49.48 -14.36 -18.44
N LEU A 781 -49.99 -13.18 -18.01
CA LEU A 781 -50.33 -12.97 -16.61
C LEU A 781 -51.43 -13.94 -16.15
N LYS A 782 -52.50 -14.15 -16.97
CA LYS A 782 -53.57 -15.12 -16.72
C LYS A 782 -53.05 -16.56 -16.63
N GLN A 783 -52.14 -16.95 -17.53
CA GLN A 783 -51.51 -18.27 -17.51
C GLN A 783 -50.71 -18.50 -16.22
N CYS A 784 -49.99 -17.50 -15.73
CA CYS A 784 -49.29 -17.57 -14.44
C CYS A 784 -50.23 -17.65 -13.25
N GLN A 785 -51.37 -16.98 -13.32
CA GLN A 785 -52.45 -17.09 -12.29
C GLN A 785 -53.14 -18.47 -12.29
N SER A 786 -53.51 -18.98 -13.46
CA SER A 786 -54.20 -20.28 -13.57
C SER A 786 -53.31 -21.47 -13.18
N GLY A 787 -52.01 -21.41 -13.38
CA GLY A 787 -51.06 -22.44 -12.96
C GLY A 787 -51.05 -22.62 -11.45
N ALA A 788 -51.35 -21.61 -10.67
CA ALA A 788 -51.43 -21.67 -9.22
C ALA A 788 -52.78 -22.25 -8.69
N HIS A 789 -53.74 -22.50 -9.55
CA HIS A 789 -55.07 -23.04 -9.21
C HIS A 789 -55.23 -24.48 -9.74
N ALA A 790 -56.27 -25.19 -9.24
CA ALA A 790 -56.55 -26.59 -9.57
C ALA A 790 -56.80 -26.83 -11.10
N THR A 791 -57.10 -25.78 -11.86
CA THR A 791 -57.38 -25.86 -13.30
C THR A 791 -56.11 -25.98 -14.16
N GLY A 792 -54.94 -25.63 -13.60
CA GLY A 792 -53.67 -25.64 -14.38
C GLY A 792 -53.65 -24.68 -15.56
N ALA A 793 -52.43 -24.36 -16.06
CA ALA A 793 -52.27 -23.55 -17.24
C ALA A 793 -51.95 -24.43 -18.48
N ARG A 794 -52.64 -24.16 -19.64
CA ARG A 794 -52.31 -24.84 -20.90
C ARG A 794 -51.10 -24.19 -21.56
N ILE A 795 -49.91 -24.81 -21.40
CA ILE A 795 -48.67 -24.30 -22.01
C ILE A 795 -48.24 -25.31 -23.08
N ALA A 796 -48.33 -24.84 -24.33
CA ALA A 796 -47.98 -25.68 -25.48
C ALA A 796 -46.44 -25.82 -25.65
N ASP A 797 -45.76 -24.69 -25.53
CA ASP A 797 -44.28 -24.59 -25.63
C ASP A 797 -43.72 -24.00 -24.35
N PRO A 798 -43.08 -24.81 -23.47
CA PRO A 798 -42.47 -24.36 -22.22
C PRO A 798 -41.37 -23.33 -22.40
N HIS A 799 -40.49 -23.53 -23.38
CA HIS A 799 -39.36 -22.61 -23.61
C HIS A 799 -39.83 -21.24 -24.02
N ARG A 800 -40.67 -21.20 -25.05
CA ARG A 800 -41.27 -19.94 -25.52
C ARG A 800 -42.04 -19.22 -24.42
N PHE A 801 -42.77 -19.94 -23.59
CA PHE A 801 -43.51 -19.36 -22.49
C PHE A 801 -42.58 -18.68 -21.48
N VAL A 802 -41.50 -19.31 -21.08
CA VAL A 802 -40.53 -18.75 -20.16
C VAL A 802 -39.82 -17.52 -20.76
N ASP A 803 -39.51 -17.54 -22.03
CA ASP A 803 -38.87 -16.38 -22.71
C ASP A 803 -39.87 -15.20 -22.82
N GLU A 804 -41.13 -15.45 -23.17
CA GLU A 804 -42.18 -14.42 -23.18
C GLU A 804 -42.41 -13.83 -21.76
N ILE A 805 -42.33 -14.64 -20.71
CA ILE A 805 -42.42 -14.16 -19.31
C ILE A 805 -41.20 -13.36 -18.92
N ASN A 806 -40.00 -13.77 -19.33
CA ASN A 806 -38.79 -12.99 -19.09
C ASN A 806 -38.90 -11.62 -19.75
N ASP A 807 -39.34 -11.56 -21.00
CA ASP A 807 -39.54 -10.28 -21.73
C ASP A 807 -40.59 -9.41 -21.05
N LEU A 808 -41.69 -10.04 -20.55
CA LEU A 808 -42.70 -9.32 -19.81
C LEU A 808 -42.15 -8.76 -18.49
N ALA A 809 -41.42 -9.55 -17.73
CA ALA A 809 -40.82 -9.10 -16.49
C ALA A 809 -39.85 -7.91 -16.73
N GLN A 810 -39.05 -7.97 -17.81
CA GLN A 810 -38.15 -6.86 -18.18
C GLN A 810 -38.95 -5.60 -18.59
N LYS A 811 -40.05 -5.73 -19.32
CA LYS A 811 -40.94 -4.61 -19.67
C LYS A 811 -41.58 -3.99 -18.44
N VAL A 812 -42.02 -4.81 -17.47
CA VAL A 812 -42.57 -4.35 -16.20
C VAL A 812 -41.57 -3.53 -15.40
N ARG A 813 -40.34 -4.02 -15.30
CA ARG A 813 -39.21 -3.30 -14.64
C ARG A 813 -38.90 -1.95 -15.29
N LYS A 814 -39.01 -1.88 -16.64
CA LYS A 814 -38.72 -0.67 -17.43
C LYS A 814 -39.89 0.26 -17.61
N ALA A 815 -41.10 -0.13 -17.16
CA ALA A 815 -42.29 0.65 -17.41
C ALA A 815 -42.20 2.01 -16.72
N GLU A 816 -41.88 3.04 -17.51
CA GLU A 816 -41.95 4.43 -17.07
C GLU A 816 -43.40 4.81 -16.71
N VAL A 817 -43.53 5.47 -15.58
CA VAL A 817 -44.80 6.04 -15.13
C VAL A 817 -45.14 7.21 -16.05
N THR A 818 -46.03 7.03 -16.95
CA THR A 818 -46.76 8.17 -17.56
C THR A 818 -47.60 8.84 -16.48
N LYS A 819 -47.34 10.13 -16.23
CA LYS A 819 -48.14 10.99 -15.33
C LYS A 819 -49.60 11.02 -15.74
#